data_2c318b581eaaae403486314ea22b374f
#
_entry.id   2c318b581eaaae403486314ea22b374f
#
_cell.length_a   1.000
_cell.length_b   1.000
_cell.length_c   1.000
_cell.angle_alpha   90.00
_cell.angle_beta   90.00
_cell.angle_gamma   90.00
#
_symmetry.space_group_name_H-M   'P 1'
#
loop_
_entity.id
_entity.type
_entity.pdbx_description
1 polymer ?
#
loop_
_entity_poly.entity_id
_entity_poly.type
_entity_poly.pdbx_seq_one_letter_code
_entity_poly.pdbx_strand_id
1 'polypeptide(L)'
;MTEPDGHVPVRRSTAQPFFGDPPVVAPPSAMEQRRLRRIARRRRILLGTSIAGIVVLVGAIGTVSSLIVANMAAAEQGTEAEPQAPVEDAPEPIAFPEDTPAAVAGAEPCIRVSVMSSFENAEMVANLAAGYNARPRSINGSCVVVDPVRDKSGVAAEALAAGFPDLAPEQRPTVWLPDARTWLSLATAQGATAVPPAEPTSIGTSSIVLAMPGPLAHAIGWDDEPPTWNEVFDAAGDATLWADAGHPEWGGFKLGKTSPLVATSGEAAMFASFGAAAGSLDAITAASVADPGVAGQVRQHELATSHYMATPEHFLWHARQAEQSGSAADFLSAVIVDEKSVWDYNRGITSRDGVTRTTVEPPAEKLVPIYPADGFYVADNPAVVLAGDWVDAGEAAAGADFIRYAGTKQGQQIVRDSGYRDLNGALDAGVTSVAKLTPHPEGALPFPGQDVVAAVNDAFPEVRKRAQVLFLVDVSGSMDEPISESETKLSAAKDAIAMALDHFTAGDRVGLAAFGQADDGAMVPGEVAPVADIGTTRDAFLGALGGLQSIGDTPLYQAVDTFAAQQAQSWSPDRITAVVLLSDGRNDTPNAPTIDAEEMLANLGHLHHGTPVLVFTLAYGADADVATLQSISSATGAHYYDATDPTKLRAVLGDLVTSF
;
A
#
# COMPACT_ATOMS: atom_id res chain seq x y z
N MET A 1 -76.61 -21.38 14.61
CA MET A 1 -77.55 -20.65 15.46
C MET A 1 -76.80 -19.50 16.10
N THR A 2 -77.17 -18.32 15.61
CA THR A 2 -77.24 -17.00 16.27
C THR A 2 -75.92 -16.34 16.73
N GLU A 3 -75.50 -15.42 15.89
CA GLU A 3 -74.92 -14.12 16.34
C GLU A 3 -75.87 -13.37 17.26
N PRO A 4 -75.40 -12.43 18.09
CA PRO A 4 -75.73 -11.06 17.70
C PRO A 4 -74.64 -10.01 17.96
N ASP A 5 -74.76 -8.96 17.12
CA ASP A 5 -74.23 -7.61 17.10
C ASP A 5 -73.88 -6.92 18.43
N GLY A 6 -72.78 -6.15 18.41
CA GLY A 6 -72.44 -5.18 19.43
C GLY A 6 -71.80 -3.91 18.87
N HIS A 7 -72.64 -2.89 18.62
CA HIS A 7 -72.24 -1.53 18.27
C HIS A 7 -71.37 -0.86 19.35
N VAL A 8 -70.25 -0.24 18.94
CA VAL A 8 -69.47 0.70 19.77
C VAL A 8 -69.57 2.12 19.17
N PRO A 9 -69.89 3.14 19.93
CA PRO A 9 -70.11 4.50 19.43
C PRO A 9 -68.81 5.26 19.23
N VAL A 10 -68.75 5.96 18.09
CA VAL A 10 -67.67 6.91 17.71
C VAL A 10 -67.75 8.16 18.58
N ARG A 11 -66.71 8.43 19.42
CA ARG A 11 -66.50 9.75 20.02
C ARG A 11 -65.73 10.65 19.08
N ARG A 12 -66.34 11.74 18.65
CA ARG A 12 -65.66 12.88 18.01
C ARG A 12 -64.87 13.64 19.07
N SER A 13 -63.53 13.72 18.90
CA SER A 13 -62.68 14.61 19.65
C SER A 13 -62.33 15.82 18.79
N THR A 14 -62.71 16.98 19.22
CA THR A 14 -62.29 18.29 18.68
C THR A 14 -60.86 18.55 19.13
N ALA A 15 -59.90 18.47 18.21
CA ALA A 15 -58.52 18.89 18.47
C ALA A 15 -58.36 20.36 17.98
N GLN A 16 -57.93 21.21 18.92
CA GLN A 16 -57.40 22.55 18.61
C GLN A 16 -55.99 22.43 17.99
N PRO A 17 -55.58 23.30 17.09
CA PRO A 17 -54.22 23.29 16.53
C PRO A 17 -53.23 23.86 17.56
N PHE A 18 -52.27 23.04 17.97
CA PHE A 18 -51.07 23.46 18.68
C PHE A 18 -50.09 24.06 17.62
N PHE A 19 -49.83 25.35 17.68
CA PHE A 19 -48.68 25.97 17.03
C PHE A 19 -47.46 25.60 17.88
N GLY A 20 -46.71 24.60 17.46
CA GLY A 20 -45.36 24.36 17.96
C GLY A 20 -44.37 25.29 17.28
N ASP A 21 -43.39 25.77 18.04
CA ASP A 21 -42.28 26.57 17.53
C ASP A 21 -41.56 25.82 16.38
N PRO A 22 -41.02 26.54 15.36
CA PRO A 22 -40.30 25.90 14.29
C PRO A 22 -39.03 25.21 14.83
N PRO A 23 -38.65 24.02 14.28
CA PRO A 23 -37.46 23.31 14.74
C PRO A 23 -36.22 24.18 14.56
N VAL A 24 -35.43 24.28 15.63
CA VAL A 24 -34.11 24.93 15.59
C VAL A 24 -33.23 24.09 14.67
N VAL A 25 -32.96 24.62 13.49
CA VAL A 25 -32.04 23.99 12.53
C VAL A 25 -30.63 24.12 13.08
N ALA A 26 -29.97 23.01 13.33
CA ALA A 26 -28.58 22.97 13.74
C ALA A 26 -27.69 23.66 12.67
N PRO A 27 -26.62 24.36 13.06
CA PRO A 27 -25.71 24.96 12.09
C PRO A 27 -25.09 23.87 11.19
N PRO A 28 -24.94 24.13 9.88
CA PRO A 28 -24.40 23.15 8.94
C PRO A 28 -23.00 22.70 9.34
N SER A 29 -22.67 21.42 9.13
CA SER A 29 -21.34 20.85 9.37
C SER A 29 -20.25 21.59 8.59
N ALA A 30 -18.99 21.46 9.01
CA ALA A 30 -17.87 22.10 8.31
C ALA A 30 -17.83 21.72 6.81
N MET A 31 -18.15 20.47 6.47
CA MET A 31 -18.22 19.97 5.09
C MET A 31 -19.40 20.58 4.33
N GLU A 32 -20.55 20.73 4.94
CA GLU A 32 -21.73 21.34 4.35
C GLU A 32 -21.52 22.85 4.12
N GLN A 33 -20.79 23.54 5.02
CA GLN A 33 -20.34 24.92 4.82
C GLN A 33 -19.36 25.03 3.64
N ARG A 34 -18.43 24.06 3.49
CA ARG A 34 -17.52 24.00 2.32
C ARG A 34 -18.31 23.74 1.03
N ARG A 35 -19.28 22.78 1.05
CA ARG A 35 -20.18 22.51 -0.08
C ARG A 35 -20.99 23.74 -0.49
N LEU A 36 -21.58 24.46 0.46
CA LEU A 36 -22.33 25.69 0.22
C LEU A 36 -21.42 26.80 -0.33
N ARG A 37 -20.17 26.92 0.14
CA ARG A 37 -19.18 27.84 -0.41
C ARG A 37 -18.77 27.46 -1.84
N ARG A 38 -18.60 26.15 -2.15
CA ARG A 38 -18.33 25.64 -3.51
C ARG A 38 -19.49 25.94 -4.45
N ILE A 39 -20.74 25.70 -4.04
CA ILE A 39 -21.94 26.01 -4.82
C ILE A 39 -22.06 27.53 -5.04
N ALA A 40 -21.80 28.31 -4.02
CA ALA A 40 -21.84 29.80 -4.13
C ALA A 40 -20.73 30.33 -5.06
N ARG A 41 -19.53 29.69 -5.03
CA ARG A 41 -18.43 30.06 -5.93
C ARG A 41 -18.74 29.66 -7.37
N ARG A 42 -19.26 28.43 -7.63
CA ARG A 42 -19.73 28.00 -8.97
C ARG A 42 -20.84 28.92 -9.50
N ARG A 43 -21.82 29.33 -8.68
CA ARG A 43 -22.84 30.30 -9.08
C ARG A 43 -22.27 31.68 -9.38
N ARG A 44 -21.26 32.15 -8.64
CA ARG A 44 -20.56 33.41 -8.92
C ARG A 44 -19.73 33.34 -10.20
N ILE A 45 -19.09 32.23 -10.48
CA ILE A 45 -18.35 32.01 -11.73
C ILE A 45 -19.31 31.95 -12.91
N LEU A 46 -20.42 31.18 -12.82
CA LEU A 46 -21.44 31.09 -13.86
C LEU A 46 -22.16 32.45 -14.11
N LEU A 47 -22.45 33.21 -13.05
CA LEU A 47 -22.99 34.56 -13.19
C LEU A 47 -21.94 35.51 -13.76
N GLY A 48 -20.68 35.38 -13.35
CA GLY A 48 -19.58 36.18 -13.88
C GLY A 48 -19.31 35.92 -15.36
N THR A 49 -19.33 34.66 -15.79
CA THR A 49 -19.15 34.28 -17.20
C THR A 49 -20.35 34.68 -18.06
N SER A 50 -21.59 34.62 -17.53
CA SER A 50 -22.80 35.11 -18.23
C SER A 50 -22.80 36.64 -18.39
N ILE A 51 -22.40 37.38 -17.37
CA ILE A 51 -22.28 38.84 -17.45
C ILE A 51 -21.10 39.25 -18.36
N ALA A 52 -19.96 38.53 -18.28
CA ALA A 52 -18.82 38.75 -19.17
C ALA A 52 -19.19 38.44 -20.63
N GLY A 53 -19.96 37.35 -20.87
CA GLY A 53 -20.46 36.99 -22.21
C GLY A 53 -21.39 38.06 -22.80
N ILE A 54 -22.29 38.65 -22.01
CA ILE A 54 -23.19 39.71 -22.45
C ILE A 54 -22.41 41.02 -22.69
N VAL A 55 -21.44 41.37 -21.85
CA VAL A 55 -20.60 42.56 -22.01
C VAL A 55 -19.69 42.39 -23.25
N VAL A 56 -19.17 41.18 -23.52
CA VAL A 56 -18.39 40.90 -24.72
C VAL A 56 -19.26 40.93 -25.98
N LEU A 57 -20.52 40.49 -25.92
CA LEU A 57 -21.42 40.52 -27.08
C LEU A 57 -21.89 41.95 -27.42
N VAL A 58 -22.15 42.79 -26.41
CA VAL A 58 -22.49 44.20 -26.61
C VAL A 58 -21.24 45.03 -26.99
N GLY A 59 -20.07 44.66 -26.45
CA GLY A 59 -18.78 45.24 -26.83
C GLY A 59 -18.36 44.89 -28.26
N ALA A 60 -18.63 43.66 -28.73
CA ALA A 60 -18.26 43.20 -30.07
C ALA A 60 -19.06 43.91 -31.20
N ILE A 61 -20.30 44.33 -30.94
CA ILE A 61 -21.11 45.10 -31.92
C ILE A 61 -20.65 46.57 -32.02
N GLY A 62 -20.08 47.13 -30.92
CA GLY A 62 -19.53 48.48 -30.90
C GLY A 62 -18.09 48.59 -31.43
N THR A 63 -17.29 47.49 -31.38
CA THR A 63 -15.86 47.52 -31.73
C THR A 63 -15.57 47.15 -33.17
N VAL A 64 -16.46 46.45 -33.86
CA VAL A 64 -16.26 46.14 -35.31
C VAL A 64 -16.34 47.41 -36.15
N SER A 65 -17.10 48.42 -35.76
CA SER A 65 -17.15 49.70 -36.44
C SER A 65 -15.96 50.63 -36.11
N SER A 66 -15.31 50.46 -34.98
CA SER A 66 -14.15 51.27 -34.54
C SER A 66 -12.80 50.67 -35.00
N LEU A 67 -12.72 49.34 -35.17
CA LEU A 67 -11.47 48.65 -35.60
C LEU A 67 -11.18 48.85 -37.09
N ILE A 68 -12.20 49.11 -37.92
CA ILE A 68 -11.99 49.42 -39.35
C ILE A 68 -11.41 50.83 -39.55
N VAL A 69 -11.70 51.76 -38.63
CA VAL A 69 -11.17 53.13 -38.67
C VAL A 69 -9.80 53.27 -38.00
N ALA A 70 -9.54 52.42 -36.95
CA ALA A 70 -8.25 52.47 -36.23
C ALA A 70 -7.11 51.73 -36.96
N ASN A 71 -7.41 50.71 -37.77
CA ASN A 71 -6.40 49.98 -38.51
C ASN A 71 -5.85 50.72 -39.76
N MET A 72 -6.47 51.85 -40.12
CA MET A 72 -5.94 52.76 -41.19
C MET A 72 -5.06 53.89 -40.64
N ALA A 73 -5.01 54.10 -39.30
CA ALA A 73 -4.21 55.13 -38.66
C ALA A 73 -3.00 54.60 -37.85
N ALA A 74 -2.84 53.27 -37.67
CA ALA A 74 -1.78 52.68 -36.86
C ALA A 74 -0.59 52.12 -37.64
N ALA A 75 -0.47 52.50 -38.94
CA ALA A 75 0.65 52.06 -39.75
C ALA A 75 1.93 52.92 -39.61
N GLU A 76 1.96 53.91 -38.71
CA GLU A 76 3.11 54.80 -38.58
C GLU A 76 3.56 55.13 -37.13
N GLN A 77 3.41 54.22 -36.15
CA GLN A 77 4.18 54.42 -34.90
C GLN A 77 4.54 53.06 -34.31
N GLY A 78 5.80 52.68 -34.49
CA GLY A 78 6.41 51.52 -33.80
C GLY A 78 6.47 51.80 -32.29
N THR A 79 5.70 51.04 -31.51
CA THR A 79 5.87 50.94 -30.06
C THR A 79 6.62 49.64 -29.80
N GLU A 80 7.79 49.73 -29.19
CA GLU A 80 8.56 48.59 -28.67
C GLU A 80 7.66 47.82 -27.71
N ALA A 81 7.45 46.52 -28.01
CA ALA A 81 6.82 45.60 -27.10
C ALA A 81 7.78 45.38 -25.94
N GLU A 82 7.31 45.54 -24.71
CA GLU A 82 7.99 45.04 -23.50
C GLU A 82 8.31 43.55 -23.71
N PRO A 83 9.54 43.09 -23.39
CA PRO A 83 9.88 41.70 -23.49
C PRO A 83 9.02 40.90 -22.51
N GLN A 84 8.13 40.07 -23.02
CA GLN A 84 7.55 38.97 -22.21
C GLN A 84 8.72 38.16 -21.64
N ALA A 85 8.67 37.90 -20.32
CA ALA A 85 9.60 36.98 -19.69
C ALA A 85 9.64 35.67 -20.53
N PRO A 86 10.81 35.09 -20.76
CA PRO A 86 10.89 33.86 -21.50
C PRO A 86 10.01 32.81 -20.79
N VAL A 87 9.05 32.26 -21.52
CA VAL A 87 8.43 31.00 -21.13
C VAL A 87 9.60 30.03 -21.09
N GLU A 88 9.91 29.50 -19.92
CA GLU A 88 10.92 28.45 -19.78
C GLU A 88 10.52 27.35 -20.75
N ASP A 89 11.30 27.16 -21.83
CA ASP A 89 11.02 26.15 -22.82
C ASP A 89 11.03 24.79 -22.10
N ALA A 90 9.93 24.03 -22.24
CA ALA A 90 9.89 22.66 -21.76
C ALA A 90 11.14 21.91 -22.29
N PRO A 91 11.82 21.12 -21.45
CA PRO A 91 13.04 20.44 -21.86
C PRO A 91 12.80 19.62 -23.14
N GLU A 92 13.72 19.70 -24.11
CA GLU A 92 13.59 18.93 -25.32
C GLU A 92 13.52 17.43 -25.02
N PRO A 93 12.58 16.67 -25.64
CA PRO A 93 12.47 15.25 -25.42
C PRO A 93 13.77 14.49 -25.69
N ILE A 94 14.14 13.59 -24.80
CA ILE A 94 15.31 12.72 -24.96
C ILE A 94 15.11 11.81 -26.18
N ALA A 95 16.03 11.86 -27.13
CA ALA A 95 16.04 10.94 -28.25
C ALA A 95 16.68 9.60 -27.82
N PHE A 96 15.90 8.54 -27.74
CA PHE A 96 16.40 7.23 -27.36
C PHE A 96 17.22 6.59 -28.49
N PRO A 97 18.45 6.12 -28.21
CA PRO A 97 19.27 5.44 -29.21
C PRO A 97 18.69 4.06 -29.56
N GLU A 98 18.97 3.58 -30.76
CA GLU A 98 18.69 2.18 -31.13
C GLU A 98 19.64 1.23 -30.38
N ASP A 99 19.13 0.04 -30.02
CA ASP A 99 19.98 -1.00 -29.47
C ASP A 99 20.81 -1.66 -30.59
N THR A 100 22.12 -1.50 -30.51
CA THR A 100 23.07 -2.07 -31.48
C THR A 100 24.06 -3.03 -30.79
N PRO A 101 23.61 -4.24 -30.40
CA PRO A 101 24.48 -5.21 -29.73
C PRO A 101 25.64 -5.62 -30.69
N ALA A 102 26.81 -5.90 -30.11
CA ALA A 102 27.91 -6.50 -30.87
C ALA A 102 27.46 -7.84 -31.47
N ALA A 103 27.61 -7.97 -32.79
CA ALA A 103 26.98 -9.03 -33.60
C ALA A 103 27.59 -10.44 -33.45
N VAL A 104 28.54 -10.65 -32.55
CA VAL A 104 29.24 -11.93 -32.40
C VAL A 104 28.74 -12.65 -31.15
N ALA A 105 28.20 -13.84 -31.34
CA ALA A 105 27.95 -14.74 -30.23
C ALA A 105 29.27 -14.99 -29.48
N GLY A 106 29.32 -14.60 -28.21
CA GLY A 106 30.48 -14.84 -27.38
C GLY A 106 30.66 -16.34 -27.07
N ALA A 107 31.83 -16.69 -26.55
CA ALA A 107 32.12 -18.07 -26.15
C ALA A 107 31.44 -18.41 -24.81
N GLU A 108 31.02 -19.65 -24.67
CA GLU A 108 30.58 -20.23 -23.39
C GLU A 108 31.79 -20.44 -22.45
N PRO A 109 31.61 -20.31 -21.11
CA PRO A 109 30.34 -19.97 -20.42
C PRO A 109 29.97 -18.50 -20.58
N CYS A 110 28.64 -18.22 -20.64
CA CYS A 110 28.15 -16.85 -20.65
C CYS A 110 28.37 -16.17 -19.29
N ILE A 111 28.64 -14.86 -19.34
CA ILE A 111 28.56 -13.99 -18.16
C ILE A 111 27.09 -13.95 -17.71
N ARG A 112 26.82 -14.24 -16.44
CA ARG A 112 25.49 -14.14 -15.85
C ARG A 112 25.40 -12.85 -15.06
N VAL A 113 24.36 -12.07 -15.31
CA VAL A 113 24.06 -10.82 -14.60
C VAL A 113 22.78 -11.02 -13.81
N SER A 114 22.90 -11.16 -12.50
CA SER A 114 21.74 -11.16 -11.61
C SER A 114 21.25 -9.73 -11.41
N VAL A 115 19.98 -9.45 -11.76
CA VAL A 115 19.35 -8.13 -11.59
C VAL A 115 18.27 -8.24 -10.53
N MET A 116 18.52 -7.65 -9.35
CA MET A 116 17.55 -7.57 -8.27
C MET A 116 16.63 -6.37 -8.50
N SER A 117 15.33 -6.65 -8.61
CA SER A 117 14.26 -5.66 -8.77
C SER A 117 13.41 -5.55 -7.50
N SER A 118 12.58 -4.50 -7.39
CA SER A 118 11.48 -4.45 -6.43
C SER A 118 10.34 -5.40 -6.81
N PHE A 119 9.35 -5.57 -5.94
CA PHE A 119 8.12 -6.27 -6.26
C PHE A 119 7.28 -5.48 -7.27
N GLU A 120 7.24 -4.15 -7.16
CA GLU A 120 6.47 -3.25 -7.99
C GLU A 120 6.99 -3.23 -9.43
N ASN A 121 8.31 -3.16 -9.63
CA ASN A 121 8.92 -3.07 -10.96
C ASN A 121 9.37 -4.42 -11.54
N ALA A 122 9.12 -5.55 -10.85
CA ALA A 122 9.58 -6.87 -11.26
C ALA A 122 9.15 -7.26 -12.68
N GLU A 123 7.91 -6.94 -13.08
CA GLU A 123 7.42 -7.21 -14.44
C GLU A 123 8.22 -6.43 -15.48
N MET A 124 8.49 -5.15 -15.25
CA MET A 124 9.30 -4.32 -16.14
C MET A 124 10.72 -4.89 -16.29
N VAL A 125 11.35 -5.25 -15.16
CA VAL A 125 12.72 -5.79 -15.18
C VAL A 125 12.78 -7.15 -15.87
N ALA A 126 11.79 -8.02 -15.64
CA ALA A 126 11.71 -9.31 -16.33
C ALA A 126 11.51 -9.14 -17.84
N ASN A 127 10.68 -8.21 -18.27
CA ASN A 127 10.45 -7.89 -19.67
C ASN A 127 11.70 -7.28 -20.32
N LEU A 128 12.42 -6.40 -19.62
CA LEU A 128 13.71 -5.85 -20.08
C LEU A 128 14.77 -6.95 -20.21
N ALA A 129 14.87 -7.87 -19.22
CA ALA A 129 15.78 -9.00 -19.28
C ALA A 129 15.44 -9.94 -20.45
N ALA A 130 14.18 -10.25 -20.66
CA ALA A 130 13.73 -11.06 -21.80
C ALA A 130 14.06 -10.39 -23.14
N GLY A 131 13.81 -9.09 -23.30
CA GLY A 131 14.14 -8.33 -24.49
C GLY A 131 15.64 -8.24 -24.75
N TYR A 132 16.44 -8.08 -23.69
CA TYR A 132 17.89 -8.10 -23.74
C TYR A 132 18.42 -9.46 -24.19
N ASN A 133 17.96 -10.55 -23.58
CA ASN A 133 18.39 -11.93 -23.88
C ASN A 133 17.92 -12.42 -25.26
N ALA A 134 16.87 -11.82 -25.84
CA ALA A 134 16.37 -12.19 -27.16
C ALA A 134 17.36 -11.95 -28.29
N ARG A 135 18.39 -11.13 -28.08
CA ARG A 135 19.44 -10.83 -29.05
C ARG A 135 20.79 -11.29 -28.51
N PRO A 136 21.52 -12.17 -29.27
CA PRO A 136 22.87 -12.55 -28.87
C PRO A 136 23.78 -11.33 -28.68
N ARG A 137 24.47 -11.29 -27.53
CA ARG A 137 25.37 -10.20 -27.13
C ARG A 137 26.72 -10.78 -26.73
N SER A 138 27.77 -10.01 -26.96
CA SER A 138 29.09 -10.35 -26.49
C SER A 138 29.71 -9.17 -25.75
N ILE A 139 30.14 -9.41 -24.53
CA ILE A 139 30.91 -8.47 -23.71
C ILE A 139 32.26 -9.10 -23.43
N ASN A 140 33.32 -8.43 -23.83
CA ASN A 140 34.71 -8.91 -23.72
C ASN A 140 34.95 -10.31 -24.33
N GLY A 141 34.16 -10.70 -25.34
CA GLY A 141 34.30 -11.99 -26.03
C GLY A 141 33.46 -13.14 -25.41
N SER A 142 32.76 -12.90 -24.34
CA SER A 142 31.82 -13.89 -23.71
C SER A 142 30.38 -13.51 -24.02
N CYS A 143 29.49 -14.50 -24.17
CA CYS A 143 28.04 -14.26 -24.22
C CYS A 143 27.53 -13.73 -22.89
N VAL A 144 26.35 -13.10 -22.87
CA VAL A 144 25.73 -12.52 -21.66
C VAL A 144 24.31 -13.03 -21.52
N VAL A 145 23.93 -13.39 -20.29
CA VAL A 145 22.56 -13.73 -19.89
C VAL A 145 22.18 -12.91 -18.65
N VAL A 146 21.04 -12.25 -18.71
CA VAL A 146 20.47 -11.48 -17.58
C VAL A 146 19.38 -12.31 -16.92
N ASP A 147 19.55 -12.53 -15.63
CA ASP A 147 18.63 -13.31 -14.77
C ASP A 147 17.96 -12.34 -13.77
N PRO A 148 16.68 -12.01 -13.93
CA PRO A 148 15.96 -11.15 -12.98
C PRO A 148 15.60 -11.94 -11.72
N VAL A 149 15.84 -11.34 -10.56
CA VAL A 149 15.35 -11.77 -9.25
C VAL A 149 14.60 -10.60 -8.62
N ARG A 150 13.70 -10.88 -7.66
CA ARG A 150 12.95 -9.80 -7.00
C ARG A 150 12.98 -9.93 -5.50
N ASP A 151 13.04 -8.79 -4.85
CA ASP A 151 12.85 -8.67 -3.41
C ASP A 151 12.21 -7.32 -3.10
N LYS A 152 11.62 -7.14 -1.91
CA LYS A 152 11.10 -5.86 -1.48
C LYS A 152 12.25 -4.87 -1.33
N SER A 153 12.07 -3.64 -1.80
CA SER A 153 13.16 -2.66 -1.85
C SER A 153 13.79 -2.40 -0.48
N GLY A 154 12.98 -2.32 0.59
CA GLY A 154 13.50 -2.14 1.96
C GLY A 154 14.28 -3.35 2.46
N VAL A 155 13.76 -4.57 2.23
CA VAL A 155 14.46 -5.82 2.60
C VAL A 155 15.79 -5.94 1.84
N ALA A 156 15.79 -5.60 0.55
CA ALA A 156 17.01 -5.57 -0.25
C ALA A 156 18.02 -4.54 0.25
N ALA A 157 17.57 -3.36 0.70
CA ALA A 157 18.42 -2.32 1.27
C ALA A 157 19.12 -2.81 2.54
N GLU A 158 18.38 -3.43 3.46
CA GLU A 158 18.93 -4.02 4.71
C GLU A 158 19.90 -5.17 4.40
N ALA A 159 19.51 -6.08 3.50
CA ALA A 159 20.37 -7.20 3.10
C ALA A 159 21.69 -6.72 2.47
N LEU A 160 21.62 -5.67 1.64
CA LEU A 160 22.80 -5.06 1.03
C LEU A 160 23.69 -4.38 2.08
N ALA A 161 23.11 -3.66 3.05
CA ALA A 161 23.86 -3.06 4.16
C ALA A 161 24.57 -4.13 5.01
N ALA A 162 23.93 -5.31 5.19
CA ALA A 162 24.52 -6.45 5.88
C ALA A 162 25.48 -7.28 4.99
N GLY A 163 25.63 -6.97 3.69
CA GLY A 163 26.49 -7.70 2.74
C GLY A 163 25.91 -9.02 2.25
N PHE A 164 24.58 -9.18 2.24
CA PHE A 164 23.86 -10.40 1.82
C PHE A 164 24.32 -11.68 2.56
N PRO A 165 24.21 -11.72 3.91
CA PRO A 165 24.76 -12.83 4.70
C PRO A 165 24.14 -14.19 4.35
N ASP A 166 22.89 -14.22 3.89
CA ASP A 166 22.13 -15.42 3.59
C ASP A 166 22.29 -15.92 2.15
N LEU A 167 23.00 -15.17 1.30
CA LEU A 167 23.25 -15.51 -0.09
C LEU A 167 24.69 -15.96 -0.33
N ALA A 168 24.87 -17.07 -1.03
CA ALA A 168 26.18 -17.44 -1.55
C ALA A 168 26.67 -16.38 -2.56
N PRO A 169 27.98 -16.15 -2.70
CA PRO A 169 28.52 -15.09 -3.56
C PRO A 169 27.95 -15.07 -4.98
N GLU A 170 27.76 -16.25 -5.59
CA GLU A 170 27.21 -16.42 -6.93
C GLU A 170 25.70 -16.15 -7.05
N GLN A 171 25.00 -16.01 -5.92
CA GLN A 171 23.57 -15.68 -5.84
C GLN A 171 23.34 -14.18 -5.58
N ARG A 172 24.38 -13.45 -5.19
CA ARG A 172 24.30 -12.02 -4.91
C ARG A 172 24.07 -11.22 -6.20
N PRO A 173 23.29 -10.14 -6.16
CA PRO A 173 22.98 -9.37 -7.36
C PRO A 173 24.20 -8.63 -7.92
N THR A 174 24.31 -8.59 -9.24
CA THR A 174 25.26 -7.75 -9.99
C THR A 174 24.70 -6.34 -10.15
N VAL A 175 23.40 -6.22 -10.43
CA VAL A 175 22.67 -4.97 -10.60
C VAL A 175 21.55 -4.91 -9.59
N TRP A 176 21.40 -3.76 -8.93
CA TRP A 176 20.22 -3.47 -8.11
C TRP A 176 19.37 -2.38 -8.76
N LEU A 177 18.07 -2.66 -8.89
CA LEU A 177 17.07 -1.78 -9.50
C LEU A 177 15.87 -1.67 -8.55
N PRO A 178 16.00 -0.92 -7.42
CA PRO A 178 14.86 -0.61 -6.56
C PRO A 178 13.87 0.29 -7.30
N ASP A 179 12.68 0.46 -6.77
CA ASP A 179 11.66 1.33 -7.37
C ASP A 179 11.86 2.82 -7.04
N ALA A 180 12.68 3.18 -6.04
CA ALA A 180 13.05 4.56 -5.76
C ALA A 180 14.51 4.70 -5.28
N ARG A 181 15.10 5.88 -5.54
CA ARG A 181 16.48 6.20 -5.10
C ARG A 181 16.63 6.31 -3.59
N THR A 182 15.56 6.50 -2.85
CA THR A 182 15.54 6.54 -1.39
C THR A 182 16.10 5.27 -0.77
N TRP A 183 15.87 4.11 -1.40
CA TRP A 183 16.42 2.83 -0.95
C TRP A 183 17.93 2.74 -1.10
N LEU A 184 18.50 3.34 -2.17
CA LEU A 184 19.97 3.47 -2.30
C LEU A 184 20.53 4.37 -1.18
N SER A 185 19.81 5.46 -0.89
CA SER A 185 20.16 6.38 0.19
C SER A 185 20.06 5.70 1.56
N LEU A 186 19.02 4.93 1.82
CA LEU A 186 18.83 4.19 3.07
C LEU A 186 19.90 3.12 3.24
N ALA A 187 20.15 2.28 2.23
CA ALA A 187 21.20 1.27 2.27
C ALA A 187 22.57 1.90 2.58
N THR A 188 22.88 3.04 1.94
CA THR A 188 24.13 3.79 2.18
C THR A 188 24.21 4.33 3.61
N ALA A 189 23.09 4.88 4.13
CA ALA A 189 23.01 5.38 5.51
C ALA A 189 23.22 4.24 6.53
N GLN A 190 22.75 3.04 6.22
CA GLN A 190 22.92 1.82 7.01
C GLN A 190 24.31 1.16 6.84
N GLY A 191 25.18 1.72 5.99
CA GLY A 191 26.56 1.27 5.84
C GLY A 191 26.86 0.39 4.63
N ALA A 192 25.94 0.28 3.65
CA ALA A 192 26.20 -0.45 2.41
C ALA A 192 27.35 0.18 1.62
N THR A 193 28.47 -0.55 1.50
CA THR A 193 29.66 -0.11 0.75
C THR A 193 29.60 -0.48 -0.73
N ALA A 194 28.70 -1.38 -1.12
CA ALA A 194 28.57 -1.84 -2.49
C ALA A 194 27.72 -0.91 -3.38
N VAL A 195 27.02 0.09 -2.80
CA VAL A 195 26.33 1.12 -3.59
C VAL A 195 27.38 2.10 -4.12
N PRO A 196 27.52 2.26 -5.44
CA PRO A 196 28.53 3.19 -5.97
C PRO A 196 28.13 4.65 -5.67
N PRO A 197 29.10 5.56 -5.48
CA PRO A 197 28.82 6.98 -5.21
C PRO A 197 28.35 7.77 -6.46
N ALA A 198 28.34 7.14 -7.64
CA ALA A 198 27.88 7.77 -8.87
C ALA A 198 26.36 7.90 -8.87
N GLU A 199 25.83 8.94 -9.53
CA GLU A 199 24.38 9.09 -9.72
C GLU A 199 23.80 7.85 -10.42
N PRO A 200 22.71 7.28 -9.91
CA PRO A 200 22.07 6.14 -10.51
C PRO A 200 21.39 6.53 -11.84
N THR A 201 21.25 5.56 -12.73
CA THR A 201 20.51 5.76 -13.97
C THR A 201 19.04 5.44 -13.77
N SER A 202 18.15 6.42 -13.87
CA SER A 202 16.70 6.16 -13.90
C SER A 202 16.34 5.37 -15.16
N ILE A 203 15.45 4.39 -15.02
CA ILE A 203 14.96 3.55 -16.13
C ILE A 203 13.59 4.01 -16.61
N GLY A 204 12.74 4.47 -15.71
CA GLY A 204 11.39 4.94 -15.95
C GLY A 204 10.76 5.40 -14.65
N THR A 205 9.58 5.98 -14.68
CA THR A 205 8.95 6.56 -13.51
C THR A 205 7.51 6.09 -13.29
N SER A 206 7.06 6.16 -12.03
CA SER A 206 5.67 5.94 -11.63
C SER A 206 5.31 6.91 -10.51
N SER A 207 4.25 7.71 -10.68
CA SER A 207 3.85 8.70 -9.68
C SER A 207 3.12 8.02 -8.52
N ILE A 208 3.39 8.46 -7.29
CA ILE A 208 2.65 8.00 -6.11
C ILE A 208 1.35 8.81 -6.03
N VAL A 209 0.22 8.11 -6.02
CA VAL A 209 -1.12 8.67 -6.10
C VAL A 209 -1.99 8.19 -4.95
N LEU A 210 -3.07 8.91 -4.69
CA LEU A 210 -4.17 8.39 -3.88
C LEU A 210 -5.12 7.64 -4.83
N ALA A 211 -5.20 6.32 -4.71
CA ALA A 211 -6.10 5.50 -5.51
C ALA A 211 -7.41 5.23 -4.76
N MET A 212 -8.54 5.47 -5.41
CA MET A 212 -9.88 5.29 -4.83
C MET A 212 -10.80 4.51 -5.76
N PRO A 213 -11.74 3.67 -5.24
CA PRO A 213 -12.86 3.22 -6.04
C PRO A 213 -13.61 4.41 -6.64
N GLY A 214 -13.89 4.36 -7.94
CA GLY A 214 -14.47 5.50 -8.67
C GLY A 214 -15.75 6.09 -8.04
N PRO A 215 -16.73 5.28 -7.58
CA PRO A 215 -17.90 5.79 -6.89
C PRO A 215 -17.60 6.61 -5.63
N LEU A 216 -16.60 6.19 -4.84
CA LEU A 216 -16.20 6.88 -3.61
C LEU A 216 -15.53 8.22 -3.91
N ALA A 217 -14.62 8.26 -4.87
CA ALA A 217 -13.98 9.49 -5.31
C ALA A 217 -15.02 10.51 -5.79
N HIS A 218 -16.00 10.05 -6.57
CA HIS A 218 -17.07 10.89 -7.08
C HIS A 218 -18.00 11.43 -5.99
N ALA A 219 -18.32 10.63 -4.98
CA ALA A 219 -19.22 11.03 -3.90
C ALA A 219 -18.72 12.25 -3.11
N ILE A 220 -17.40 12.41 -2.97
CA ILE A 220 -16.76 13.55 -2.29
C ILE A 220 -16.14 14.56 -3.25
N GLY A 221 -16.22 14.30 -4.56
CA GLY A 221 -15.76 15.20 -5.64
C GLY A 221 -14.25 15.28 -5.81
N TRP A 222 -13.51 14.28 -5.30
CA TRP A 222 -12.05 14.23 -5.43
C TRP A 222 -11.57 13.79 -6.81
N ASP A 223 -12.46 13.23 -7.63
CA ASP A 223 -12.21 12.95 -9.06
C ASP A 223 -12.17 14.22 -9.93
N ASP A 224 -12.81 15.32 -9.48
CA ASP A 224 -12.85 16.61 -10.17
C ASP A 224 -11.93 17.66 -9.51
N GLU A 225 -11.88 17.70 -8.17
CA GLU A 225 -11.08 18.62 -7.35
C GLU A 225 -10.19 17.80 -6.40
N PRO A 226 -8.96 17.47 -6.78
CA PRO A 226 -8.07 16.66 -5.95
C PRO A 226 -7.83 17.27 -4.57
N PRO A 227 -7.75 16.47 -3.50
CA PRO A 227 -7.45 16.95 -2.15
C PRO A 227 -5.98 17.31 -2.00
N THR A 228 -5.65 18.07 -0.96
CA THR A 228 -4.31 18.14 -0.38
C THR A 228 -4.05 16.95 0.53
N TRP A 229 -2.79 16.64 0.87
CA TRP A 229 -2.46 15.59 1.83
C TRP A 229 -3.09 15.82 3.21
N ASN A 230 -3.14 17.08 3.68
CA ASN A 230 -3.85 17.38 4.93
C ASN A 230 -5.34 16.98 4.84
N GLU A 231 -6.02 17.25 3.72
CA GLU A 231 -7.41 16.83 3.55
C GLU A 231 -7.57 15.30 3.49
N VAL A 232 -6.59 14.57 2.96
CA VAL A 232 -6.58 13.10 2.97
C VAL A 232 -6.47 12.57 4.39
N PHE A 233 -5.52 13.08 5.19
CA PHE A 233 -5.34 12.64 6.57
C PHE A 233 -6.49 13.08 7.49
N ASP A 234 -7.05 14.27 7.30
CA ASP A 234 -8.27 14.74 7.99
C ASP A 234 -9.46 13.81 7.69
N ALA A 235 -9.63 13.40 6.43
CA ALA A 235 -10.68 12.47 6.02
C ALA A 235 -10.52 11.10 6.69
N ALA A 236 -9.29 10.59 6.79
CA ALA A 236 -9.01 9.32 7.47
C ALA A 236 -9.38 9.35 8.97
N GLY A 237 -9.29 10.53 9.61
CA GLY A 237 -9.72 10.75 11.00
C GLY A 237 -11.21 11.02 11.17
N ASP A 238 -11.98 11.20 10.09
CA ASP A 238 -13.40 11.57 10.13
C ASP A 238 -14.31 10.34 9.98
N ALA A 239 -14.82 9.86 11.10
CA ALA A 239 -15.74 8.71 11.14
C ALA A 239 -17.12 9.00 10.50
N THR A 240 -17.47 10.26 10.24
CA THR A 240 -18.78 10.69 9.72
C THR A 240 -18.77 11.08 8.24
N LEU A 241 -17.59 11.14 7.61
CA LEU A 241 -17.40 11.64 6.25
C LEU A 241 -18.39 11.04 5.24
N TRP A 242 -18.53 9.73 5.21
CA TRP A 242 -19.42 9.05 4.27
C TRP A 242 -20.90 9.29 4.60
N ALA A 243 -21.27 9.32 5.88
CA ALA A 243 -22.64 9.65 6.30
C ALA A 243 -23.02 11.08 5.87
N ASP A 244 -22.09 12.05 6.03
CA ASP A 244 -22.27 13.44 5.60
C ASP A 244 -22.31 13.58 4.07
N ALA A 245 -21.63 12.67 3.36
CA ALA A 245 -21.71 12.56 1.89
C ALA A 245 -22.99 11.86 1.40
N GLY A 246 -23.80 11.31 2.30
CA GLY A 246 -25.06 10.60 1.97
C GLY A 246 -24.93 9.09 1.84
N HIS A 247 -23.81 8.52 2.26
CA HIS A 247 -23.45 7.11 2.16
C HIS A 247 -23.06 6.51 3.52
N PRO A 248 -23.97 6.50 4.53
CA PRO A 248 -23.67 5.94 5.84
C PRO A 248 -23.30 4.45 5.82
N GLU A 249 -23.72 3.74 4.78
CA GLU A 249 -23.42 2.32 4.56
C GLU A 249 -21.93 2.03 4.32
N TRP A 250 -21.12 3.02 3.94
CA TRP A 250 -19.67 2.85 3.75
C TRP A 250 -18.85 2.98 5.05
N GLY A 251 -19.49 3.33 6.16
CA GLY A 251 -18.85 3.45 7.49
C GLY A 251 -17.91 4.64 7.61
N GLY A 252 -16.77 4.46 8.28
CA GLY A 252 -15.69 5.46 8.36
C GLY A 252 -14.82 5.47 7.11
N PHE A 253 -14.04 6.56 6.91
CA PHE A 253 -13.07 6.61 5.82
C PHE A 253 -11.89 5.66 6.11
N LYS A 254 -11.65 4.71 5.23
CA LYS A 254 -10.60 3.69 5.37
C LYS A 254 -9.41 4.05 4.48
N LEU A 255 -8.36 4.62 5.09
CA LEU A 255 -7.10 4.91 4.41
C LEU A 255 -6.16 3.71 4.52
N GLY A 256 -5.70 3.21 3.39
CA GLY A 256 -4.69 2.18 3.28
C GLY A 256 -3.32 2.72 2.90
N LYS A 257 -2.28 2.07 3.40
CA LYS A 257 -0.87 2.34 3.08
C LYS A 257 -0.11 1.03 2.94
N THR A 258 0.97 1.03 2.18
CA THR A 258 1.98 -0.01 2.32
C THR A 258 2.93 0.31 3.47
N SER A 259 3.68 -0.68 3.93
CA SER A 259 4.69 -0.46 4.98
C SER A 259 5.84 0.41 4.46
N PRO A 260 6.18 1.51 5.14
CA PRO A 260 7.29 2.38 4.73
C PRO A 260 8.66 1.73 4.90
N LEU A 261 8.73 0.59 5.62
CA LEU A 261 9.97 -0.15 5.81
C LEU A 261 10.34 -1.02 4.61
N VAL A 262 9.38 -1.30 3.71
CA VAL A 262 9.60 -2.28 2.63
C VAL A 262 9.13 -1.82 1.24
N ALA A 263 8.24 -0.83 1.15
CA ALA A 263 7.63 -0.37 -0.12
C ALA A 263 7.70 1.15 -0.29
N THR A 264 8.04 1.60 -1.50
CA THR A 264 8.19 3.02 -1.86
C THR A 264 6.91 3.84 -1.66
N SER A 265 5.73 3.28 -1.94
CA SER A 265 4.47 4.00 -1.73
C SER A 265 4.20 4.25 -0.24
N GLY A 266 4.63 3.35 0.65
CA GLY A 266 4.59 3.55 2.10
C GLY A 266 5.57 4.62 2.57
N GLU A 267 6.79 4.59 2.05
CA GLU A 267 7.81 5.60 2.32
C GLU A 267 7.35 6.99 1.86
N ALA A 268 6.80 7.10 0.64
CA ALA A 268 6.24 8.34 0.12
C ALA A 268 5.05 8.85 0.97
N ALA A 269 4.20 7.95 1.47
CA ALA A 269 3.13 8.30 2.40
C ALA A 269 3.66 8.92 3.71
N MET A 270 4.80 8.43 4.21
CA MET A 270 5.46 9.02 5.38
C MET A 270 6.04 10.41 5.07
N PHE A 271 6.72 10.59 3.94
CA PHE A 271 7.18 11.92 3.52
C PHE A 271 6.02 12.89 3.35
N ALA A 272 4.90 12.46 2.74
CA ALA A 272 3.69 13.27 2.62
C ALA A 272 3.11 13.63 3.99
N SER A 273 3.09 12.69 4.94
CA SER A 273 2.61 12.92 6.31
C SER A 273 3.48 13.93 7.06
N PHE A 274 4.81 13.77 7.03
CA PHE A 274 5.74 14.72 7.65
C PHE A 274 5.72 16.09 6.96
N GLY A 275 5.66 16.13 5.64
CA GLY A 275 5.57 17.37 4.86
C GLY A 275 4.28 18.13 5.15
N ALA A 276 3.13 17.44 5.16
CA ALA A 276 1.83 18.01 5.49
C ALA A 276 1.82 18.60 6.92
N ALA A 277 2.37 17.84 7.89
CA ALA A 277 2.50 18.28 9.28
C ALA A 277 3.48 19.45 9.45
N ALA A 278 4.56 19.50 8.67
CA ALA A 278 5.53 20.60 8.67
C ALA A 278 5.05 21.82 7.84
N GLY A 279 3.97 21.67 7.06
CA GLY A 279 3.38 22.72 6.22
C GLY A 279 4.04 22.92 4.85
N SER A 280 4.96 22.02 4.44
CA SER A 280 5.61 22.04 3.12
C SER A 280 6.13 20.64 2.75
N LEU A 281 5.68 20.12 1.61
CA LEU A 281 6.11 18.81 1.09
C LEU A 281 7.50 18.86 0.46
N ASP A 282 7.85 19.98 -0.17
CA ASP A 282 9.11 20.20 -0.90
C ASP A 282 10.26 20.70 -0.03
N ALA A 283 9.97 21.16 1.20
CA ALA A 283 10.95 21.72 2.13
C ALA A 283 11.10 20.92 3.44
N ILE A 284 10.72 19.63 3.44
CA ILE A 284 10.93 18.75 4.58
C ILE A 284 12.42 18.60 4.87
N THR A 285 12.82 18.67 6.14
CA THR A 285 14.20 18.57 6.63
C THR A 285 14.30 17.57 7.78
N ALA A 286 15.47 17.03 8.05
CA ALA A 286 15.69 16.19 9.23
C ALA A 286 15.33 16.92 10.54
N ALA A 287 15.52 18.24 10.60
CA ALA A 287 15.12 19.04 11.77
C ALA A 287 13.59 19.15 11.92
N SER A 288 12.82 19.29 10.83
CA SER A 288 11.35 19.26 10.88
C SER A 288 10.81 17.89 11.25
N VAL A 289 11.46 16.81 10.81
CA VAL A 289 11.10 15.43 11.20
C VAL A 289 11.32 15.22 12.72
N ALA A 290 12.38 15.78 13.28
CA ALA A 290 12.68 15.70 14.71
C ALA A 290 11.85 16.65 15.59
N ASP A 291 11.02 17.54 15.02
CA ASP A 291 10.17 18.45 15.78
C ASP A 291 9.03 17.68 16.48
N PRO A 292 8.88 17.79 17.82
CA PRO A 292 7.86 17.05 18.56
C PRO A 292 6.41 17.40 18.15
N GLY A 293 6.16 18.63 17.67
CA GLY A 293 4.83 19.04 17.20
C GLY A 293 4.49 18.36 15.88
N VAL A 294 5.46 18.32 14.95
CA VAL A 294 5.34 17.63 13.66
C VAL A 294 5.16 16.12 13.91
N ALA A 295 6.03 15.50 14.71
CA ALA A 295 5.92 14.09 15.06
C ALA A 295 4.59 13.74 15.73
N GLY A 296 4.06 14.62 16.60
CA GLY A 296 2.75 14.48 17.22
C GLY A 296 1.60 14.50 16.21
N GLN A 297 1.67 15.35 15.19
CA GLN A 297 0.67 15.39 14.11
C GLN A 297 0.78 14.16 13.19
N VAL A 298 1.99 13.78 12.80
CA VAL A 298 2.23 12.54 12.03
C VAL A 298 1.67 11.32 12.77
N ARG A 299 1.86 11.26 14.10
CA ARG A 299 1.25 10.20 14.91
C ARG A 299 -0.29 10.18 14.79
N GLN A 300 -0.96 11.33 14.72
CA GLN A 300 -2.42 11.35 14.50
C GLN A 300 -2.78 10.80 13.11
N HIS A 301 -2.01 11.13 12.07
CA HIS A 301 -2.19 10.56 10.73
C HIS A 301 -2.02 9.04 10.74
N GLU A 302 -1.01 8.53 11.45
CA GLU A 302 -0.79 7.10 11.60
C GLU A 302 -1.90 6.40 12.40
N LEU A 303 -2.40 7.02 13.47
CA LEU A 303 -3.54 6.51 14.24
C LEU A 303 -4.83 6.44 13.40
N ALA A 304 -5.01 7.33 12.44
CA ALA A 304 -6.14 7.35 11.51
C ALA A 304 -6.02 6.36 10.34
N THR A 305 -4.82 5.83 10.07
CA THR A 305 -4.62 4.82 9.02
C THR A 305 -5.31 3.51 9.38
N SER A 306 -6.12 2.97 8.47
CA SER A 306 -6.94 1.79 8.72
C SER A 306 -6.20 0.49 8.47
N HIS A 307 -5.39 0.43 7.40
CA HIS A 307 -4.74 -0.79 6.94
C HIS A 307 -3.31 -0.55 6.50
N TYR A 308 -2.42 -1.48 6.87
CA TYR A 308 -1.05 -1.58 6.36
C TYR A 308 -0.82 -2.94 5.73
N MET A 309 -0.03 -3.02 4.68
CA MET A 309 0.47 -4.27 4.09
C MET A 309 1.84 -4.08 3.48
N ALA A 310 2.57 -5.19 3.27
CA ALA A 310 3.91 -5.16 2.73
C ALA A 310 3.97 -4.63 1.29
N THR A 311 3.03 -5.05 0.44
CA THR A 311 3.04 -4.74 -1.00
C THR A 311 1.69 -4.23 -1.51
N PRO A 312 1.66 -3.37 -2.54
CA PRO A 312 0.42 -2.93 -3.18
C PRO A 312 -0.40 -4.09 -3.76
N GLU A 313 0.25 -5.08 -4.39
CA GLU A 313 -0.45 -6.21 -5.02
C GLU A 313 -1.24 -7.04 -4.01
N HIS A 314 -0.68 -7.28 -2.82
CA HIS A 314 -1.35 -8.00 -1.74
C HIS A 314 -2.47 -7.15 -1.13
N PHE A 315 -2.21 -5.86 -0.88
CA PHE A 315 -3.22 -4.93 -0.41
C PHE A 315 -4.45 -4.92 -1.33
N LEU A 316 -4.22 -4.78 -2.63
CA LEU A 316 -5.26 -4.69 -3.63
C LEU A 316 -5.98 -6.04 -3.88
N TRP A 317 -5.34 -7.17 -3.53
CA TRP A 317 -6.02 -8.46 -3.50
C TRP A 317 -7.16 -8.45 -2.46
N HIS A 318 -6.95 -7.92 -1.26
CA HIS A 318 -7.99 -7.80 -0.24
C HIS A 318 -9.11 -6.85 -0.66
N ALA A 319 -8.79 -5.73 -1.29
CA ALA A 319 -9.79 -4.82 -1.88
C ALA A 319 -10.65 -5.56 -2.92
N ARG A 320 -10.03 -6.42 -3.73
CA ARG A 320 -10.73 -7.24 -4.72
C ARG A 320 -11.64 -8.29 -4.07
N GLN A 321 -11.22 -8.91 -2.97
CA GLN A 321 -12.05 -9.86 -2.21
C GLN A 321 -13.27 -9.15 -1.60
N ALA A 322 -13.11 -7.97 -1.03
CA ALA A 322 -14.21 -7.17 -0.49
C ALA A 322 -15.23 -6.81 -1.58
N GLU A 323 -14.78 -6.36 -2.76
CA GLU A 323 -15.65 -6.09 -3.90
C GLU A 323 -16.45 -7.33 -4.33
N GLN A 324 -15.82 -8.51 -4.40
CA GLN A 324 -16.48 -9.77 -4.76
C GLN A 324 -17.52 -10.21 -3.73
N SER A 325 -17.32 -9.84 -2.46
CA SER A 325 -18.21 -10.19 -1.34
C SER A 325 -19.34 -9.17 -1.13
N GLY A 326 -19.21 -7.95 -1.65
CA GLY A 326 -20.20 -6.89 -1.46
C GLY A 326 -19.78 -5.57 -2.11
N SER A 327 -18.85 -4.86 -1.53
CA SER A 327 -18.33 -3.57 -2.02
C SER A 327 -16.87 -3.38 -1.66
N ALA A 328 -16.10 -2.76 -2.56
CA ALA A 328 -14.74 -2.35 -2.23
C ALA A 328 -14.69 -1.39 -1.03
N ALA A 329 -15.76 -0.60 -0.80
CA ALA A 329 -15.89 0.31 0.34
C ALA A 329 -15.88 -0.40 1.71
N ASP A 330 -16.19 -1.69 1.77
CA ASP A 330 -16.13 -2.47 3.01
C ASP A 330 -14.69 -2.59 3.53
N PHE A 331 -13.72 -2.57 2.64
CA PHE A 331 -12.30 -2.66 2.95
C PHE A 331 -11.55 -1.33 2.74
N LEU A 332 -11.86 -0.56 1.67
CA LEU A 332 -11.02 0.52 1.18
C LEU A 332 -11.83 1.75 0.81
N SER A 333 -11.50 2.91 1.38
CA SER A 333 -11.91 4.22 0.85
C SER A 333 -10.86 4.79 -0.08
N ALA A 334 -9.60 4.74 0.31
CA ALA A 334 -8.46 5.19 -0.47
C ALA A 334 -7.19 4.45 -0.06
N VAL A 335 -6.27 4.23 -1.00
CA VAL A 335 -4.94 3.67 -0.75
C VAL A 335 -3.86 4.52 -1.42
N ILE A 336 -2.73 4.68 -0.74
CA ILE A 336 -1.56 5.38 -1.31
C ILE A 336 -0.69 4.34 -2.00
N VAL A 337 -0.63 4.40 -3.33
CA VAL A 337 0.13 3.48 -4.19
C VAL A 337 0.66 4.22 -5.41
N ASP A 338 1.45 3.57 -6.23
CA ASP A 338 1.94 4.13 -7.48
C ASP A 338 0.95 3.90 -8.66
N GLU A 339 1.11 4.67 -9.74
CA GLU A 339 0.30 4.57 -10.97
C GLU A 339 0.28 3.14 -11.54
N LYS A 340 1.42 2.46 -11.48
CA LYS A 340 1.57 1.08 -11.97
C LYS A 340 0.64 0.11 -11.22
N SER A 341 0.54 0.25 -9.91
CA SER A 341 -0.34 -0.55 -9.07
C SER A 341 -1.82 -0.32 -9.39
N VAL A 342 -2.22 0.93 -9.69
CA VAL A 342 -3.59 1.23 -10.17
C VAL A 342 -3.87 0.52 -11.50
N TRP A 343 -2.91 0.55 -12.43
CA TRP A 343 -3.05 -0.13 -13.71
C TRP A 343 -3.13 -1.65 -13.55
N ASP A 344 -2.31 -2.23 -12.70
CA ASP A 344 -2.31 -3.66 -12.39
C ASP A 344 -3.65 -4.10 -11.83
N TYR A 345 -4.14 -3.45 -10.79
CA TYR A 345 -5.44 -3.75 -10.21
C TYR A 345 -6.56 -3.67 -11.24
N ASN A 346 -6.60 -2.61 -12.04
CA ASN A 346 -7.66 -2.36 -13.03
C ASN A 346 -7.66 -3.37 -14.19
N ARG A 347 -6.57 -4.12 -14.37
CA ARG A 347 -6.48 -5.24 -15.34
C ARG A 347 -6.53 -6.63 -14.68
N GLY A 348 -6.77 -6.68 -13.35
CA GLY A 348 -6.94 -7.92 -12.60
C GLY A 348 -5.63 -8.56 -12.12
N ILE A 349 -4.54 -7.81 -12.00
CA ILE A 349 -3.28 -8.29 -11.42
C ILE A 349 -3.27 -8.02 -9.93
N THR A 350 -3.10 -9.08 -9.14
CA THR A 350 -2.99 -9.03 -7.67
C THR A 350 -2.10 -10.17 -7.16
N SER A 351 -1.84 -10.21 -5.86
CA SER A 351 -1.13 -11.30 -5.21
C SER A 351 -1.86 -11.74 -3.94
N ARG A 352 -2.29 -12.99 -3.90
CA ARG A 352 -2.98 -13.58 -2.75
C ARG A 352 -2.06 -13.84 -1.55
N ASP A 353 -0.83 -14.22 -1.83
CA ASP A 353 0.18 -14.61 -0.85
C ASP A 353 1.26 -13.53 -0.62
N GLY A 354 1.08 -12.34 -1.22
CA GLY A 354 2.08 -11.26 -1.17
C GLY A 354 3.36 -11.56 -1.97
N VAL A 355 3.49 -12.76 -2.52
CA VAL A 355 4.71 -13.25 -3.20
C VAL A 355 4.43 -13.60 -4.66
N THR A 356 3.33 -14.29 -4.95
CA THR A 356 3.01 -14.79 -6.29
C THR A 356 2.05 -13.88 -7.01
N ARG A 357 2.50 -13.26 -8.08
CA ARG A 357 1.67 -12.43 -8.95
C ARG A 357 0.69 -13.28 -9.75
N THR A 358 -0.59 -12.94 -9.72
CA THR A 358 -1.66 -13.67 -10.41
C THR A 358 -2.53 -12.73 -11.23
N THR A 359 -3.10 -13.27 -12.32
CA THR A 359 -4.09 -12.55 -13.16
C THR A 359 -5.46 -13.17 -12.92
N VAL A 360 -6.42 -12.34 -12.53
CA VAL A 360 -7.83 -12.71 -12.32
C VAL A 360 -8.74 -11.82 -13.16
N GLU A 361 -10.06 -12.04 -13.11
CA GLU A 361 -11.01 -11.14 -13.75
C GLU A 361 -10.84 -9.69 -13.25
N PRO A 362 -10.79 -8.69 -14.15
CA PRO A 362 -10.71 -7.28 -13.75
C PRO A 362 -11.84 -6.86 -12.81
N PRO A 363 -11.60 -5.89 -11.89
CA PRO A 363 -12.63 -5.41 -10.98
C PRO A 363 -13.77 -4.71 -11.74
N ALA A 364 -14.99 -4.82 -11.23
CA ALA A 364 -16.13 -4.04 -11.72
C ALA A 364 -15.98 -2.57 -11.30
N GLU A 365 -15.56 -2.32 -10.06
CA GLU A 365 -15.24 -1.00 -9.53
C GLU A 365 -13.75 -0.71 -9.68
N LYS A 366 -13.38 -0.05 -10.77
CA LYS A 366 -11.99 0.34 -11.03
C LYS A 366 -11.53 1.42 -10.07
N LEU A 367 -10.27 1.34 -9.69
CA LEU A 367 -9.59 2.44 -9.00
C LEU A 367 -9.32 3.59 -9.97
N VAL A 368 -9.49 4.81 -9.47
CA VAL A 368 -9.10 6.04 -10.15
C VAL A 368 -7.92 6.66 -9.40
N PRO A 369 -6.84 7.07 -10.10
CA PRO A 369 -5.72 7.77 -9.51
C PRO A 369 -6.09 9.23 -9.26
N ILE A 370 -5.78 9.72 -8.07
CA ILE A 370 -5.95 11.11 -7.66
C ILE A 370 -4.57 11.65 -7.33
N TYR A 371 -4.17 12.70 -8.01
CA TYR A 371 -2.90 13.39 -7.78
C TYR A 371 -3.15 14.52 -6.79
N PRO A 372 -2.62 14.46 -5.54
CA PRO A 372 -2.89 15.48 -4.53
C PRO A 372 -2.50 16.88 -5.00
N ALA A 373 -3.34 17.86 -4.67
CA ALA A 373 -3.24 19.21 -5.21
C ALA A 373 -2.00 19.99 -4.74
N ASP A 374 -1.41 19.58 -3.63
CA ASP A 374 -0.19 20.16 -3.03
C ASP A 374 1.09 19.39 -3.40
N GLY A 375 1.00 18.40 -4.32
CA GLY A 375 2.11 17.67 -4.89
C GLY A 375 2.13 16.18 -4.54
N PHE A 376 2.96 15.41 -5.27
CA PHE A 376 3.12 13.97 -5.11
C PHE A 376 4.54 13.55 -5.45
N TYR A 377 5.04 12.50 -4.80
CA TYR A 377 6.37 11.94 -5.07
C TYR A 377 6.35 11.01 -6.27
N VAL A 378 7.53 10.84 -6.90
CA VAL A 378 7.69 10.02 -8.11
C VAL A 378 8.75 8.95 -7.88
N ALA A 379 8.34 7.68 -7.95
CA ALA A 379 9.24 6.53 -7.98
C ALA A 379 10.05 6.53 -9.27
N ASP A 380 11.37 6.64 -9.18
CA ASP A 380 12.26 6.92 -10.32
C ASP A 380 13.00 5.68 -10.84
N ASN A 381 12.75 4.51 -10.28
CA ASN A 381 13.31 3.21 -10.69
C ASN A 381 14.79 3.29 -11.07
N PRO A 382 15.68 3.62 -10.13
CA PRO A 382 17.11 3.78 -10.39
C PRO A 382 17.77 2.42 -10.58
N ALA A 383 18.73 2.33 -11.50
CA ALA A 383 19.56 1.14 -11.71
C ALA A 383 21.02 1.44 -11.41
N VAL A 384 21.66 0.56 -10.63
CA VAL A 384 23.07 0.65 -10.29
C VAL A 384 23.76 -0.71 -10.48
N VAL A 385 24.98 -0.71 -11.01
CA VAL A 385 25.87 -1.86 -10.93
C VAL A 385 26.54 -1.83 -9.57
N LEU A 386 26.36 -2.88 -8.79
CA LEU A 386 26.93 -2.94 -7.45
C LEU A 386 28.46 -3.07 -7.49
N ALA A 387 29.14 -2.42 -6.56
CA ALA A 387 30.59 -2.43 -6.41
C ALA A 387 31.06 -3.41 -5.32
N GLY A 388 30.31 -4.50 -5.12
CA GLY A 388 30.68 -5.56 -4.17
C GLY A 388 31.85 -6.40 -4.67
N ASP A 389 32.58 -7.01 -3.75
CA ASP A 389 33.73 -7.89 -4.04
C ASP A 389 33.33 -9.20 -4.76
N TRP A 390 32.03 -9.50 -4.83
CA TRP A 390 31.47 -10.62 -5.57
C TRP A 390 31.19 -10.30 -7.04
N VAL A 391 31.28 -9.02 -7.49
CA VAL A 391 31.03 -8.57 -8.86
C VAL A 391 32.36 -8.44 -9.59
N ASP A 392 32.59 -9.29 -10.59
CA ASP A 392 33.80 -9.19 -11.39
C ASP A 392 33.69 -8.13 -12.51
N ALA A 393 34.82 -7.84 -13.17
CA ALA A 393 34.87 -6.81 -14.22
C ALA A 393 34.02 -7.17 -15.46
N GLY A 394 33.82 -8.45 -15.74
CA GLY A 394 32.97 -8.93 -16.84
C GLY A 394 31.50 -8.74 -16.51
N GLU A 395 31.09 -9.12 -15.31
CA GLU A 395 29.75 -8.94 -14.77
C GLU A 395 29.40 -7.44 -14.68
N ALA A 396 30.32 -6.62 -14.15
CA ALA A 396 30.12 -5.18 -14.09
C ALA A 396 29.92 -4.54 -15.48
N ALA A 397 30.73 -4.95 -16.48
CA ALA A 397 30.59 -4.47 -17.86
C ALA A 397 29.26 -4.93 -18.51
N ALA A 398 28.84 -6.17 -18.23
CA ALA A 398 27.60 -6.72 -18.73
C ALA A 398 26.36 -6.08 -18.05
N GLY A 399 26.44 -5.82 -16.73
CA GLY A 399 25.42 -5.08 -15.99
C GLY A 399 25.24 -3.64 -16.51
N ALA A 400 26.36 -2.95 -16.77
CA ALA A 400 26.32 -1.62 -17.37
C ALA A 400 25.69 -1.63 -18.78
N ASP A 401 25.95 -2.67 -19.60
CA ASP A 401 25.31 -2.82 -20.93
C ASP A 401 23.79 -3.10 -20.79
N PHE A 402 23.36 -3.87 -19.80
CA PHE A 402 21.93 -4.06 -19.52
C PHE A 402 21.26 -2.72 -19.15
N ILE A 403 21.86 -1.92 -18.26
CA ILE A 403 21.33 -0.59 -17.90
C ILE A 403 21.29 0.32 -19.14
N ARG A 404 22.35 0.33 -19.95
CA ARG A 404 22.36 1.05 -21.23
C ARG A 404 21.22 0.61 -22.15
N TYR A 405 20.96 -0.72 -22.24
CA TYR A 405 19.86 -1.27 -23.05
C TYR A 405 18.51 -0.74 -22.61
N ALA A 406 18.25 -0.67 -21.30
CA ALA A 406 17.00 -0.13 -20.79
C ALA A 406 16.74 1.32 -21.24
N GLY A 407 17.79 2.13 -21.45
CA GLY A 407 17.71 3.49 -22.00
C GLY A 407 17.59 3.58 -23.53
N THR A 408 17.57 2.45 -24.25
CA THR A 408 17.38 2.45 -25.72
C THR A 408 15.91 2.60 -26.10
N LYS A 409 15.62 2.85 -27.37
CA LYS A 409 14.26 2.90 -27.89
C LYS A 409 13.48 1.63 -27.64
N GLN A 410 14.13 0.47 -27.76
CA GLN A 410 13.53 -0.84 -27.46
C GLN A 410 13.28 -1.00 -25.96
N GLY A 411 14.24 -0.64 -25.10
CA GLY A 411 14.10 -0.69 -23.66
C GLY A 411 12.99 0.25 -23.16
N GLN A 412 12.96 1.49 -23.65
CA GLN A 412 11.94 2.47 -23.24
C GLN A 412 10.53 2.11 -23.77
N GLN A 413 10.42 1.39 -24.89
CA GLN A 413 9.13 0.81 -25.29
C GLN A 413 8.67 -0.25 -24.28
N ILE A 414 9.57 -1.14 -23.84
CA ILE A 414 9.25 -2.16 -22.82
C ILE A 414 8.84 -1.50 -21.50
N VAL A 415 9.50 -0.40 -21.11
CA VAL A 415 9.13 0.39 -19.91
C VAL A 415 7.67 0.85 -20.01
N ARG A 416 7.27 1.46 -21.13
CA ARG A 416 5.88 1.90 -21.36
C ARG A 416 4.89 0.74 -21.38
N ASP A 417 5.23 -0.34 -22.08
CA ASP A 417 4.38 -1.54 -22.19
C ASP A 417 4.19 -2.25 -20.82
N SER A 418 5.12 -2.02 -19.89
CA SER A 418 5.08 -2.53 -18.52
C SER A 418 4.35 -1.60 -17.53
N GLY A 419 3.73 -0.50 -18.00
CA GLY A 419 2.90 0.38 -17.20
C GLY A 419 3.63 1.56 -16.56
N TYR A 420 4.88 1.81 -16.93
CA TYR A 420 5.70 2.91 -16.43
C TYR A 420 5.76 4.06 -17.45
N ARG A 421 6.02 5.26 -16.93
CA ARG A 421 6.41 6.40 -17.77
C ARG A 421 7.85 6.22 -18.22
N ASP A 422 8.13 6.44 -19.50
CA ASP A 422 9.50 6.48 -20.01
C ASP A 422 10.26 7.72 -19.51
N LEU A 423 11.52 7.84 -19.88
CA LEU A 423 12.37 8.98 -19.47
C LEU A 423 11.91 10.35 -20.04
N ASN A 424 10.91 10.37 -20.91
CA ASN A 424 10.22 11.58 -21.37
C ASN A 424 8.85 11.78 -20.67
N GLY A 425 8.52 10.95 -19.67
CA GLY A 425 7.25 10.98 -18.97
C GLY A 425 6.06 10.40 -19.76
N ALA A 426 6.31 9.80 -20.93
CA ALA A 426 5.26 9.24 -21.79
C ALA A 426 4.83 7.85 -21.32
N LEU A 427 3.51 7.58 -21.40
CA LEU A 427 2.87 6.30 -21.13
C LEU A 427 2.37 5.65 -22.42
N ASP A 428 2.17 4.33 -22.38
CA ASP A 428 1.39 3.66 -23.41
C ASP A 428 -0.09 4.08 -23.35
N ALA A 429 -0.73 4.21 -24.51
CA ALA A 429 -2.13 4.63 -24.59
C ALA A 429 -3.10 3.61 -23.94
N GLY A 430 -2.77 2.31 -23.96
CA GLY A 430 -3.52 1.27 -23.29
C GLY A 430 -3.45 1.39 -21.77
N VAL A 431 -2.27 1.70 -21.23
CA VAL A 431 -2.06 1.96 -19.80
C VAL A 431 -2.89 3.16 -19.35
N THR A 432 -2.77 4.28 -20.06
CA THR A 432 -3.51 5.52 -19.77
C THR A 432 -5.02 5.29 -19.78
N SER A 433 -5.54 4.53 -20.74
CA SER A 433 -6.97 4.25 -20.87
C SER A 433 -7.52 3.36 -19.75
N VAL A 434 -6.77 2.30 -19.38
CA VAL A 434 -7.23 1.32 -18.37
C VAL A 434 -7.19 1.91 -16.95
N ALA A 435 -6.12 2.64 -16.62
CA ALA A 435 -5.92 3.21 -15.30
C ALA A 435 -6.42 4.66 -15.16
N LYS A 436 -6.88 5.29 -16.24
CA LYS A 436 -7.31 6.70 -16.28
C LYS A 436 -6.23 7.67 -15.79
N LEU A 437 -4.95 7.36 -16.10
CA LEU A 437 -3.81 8.18 -15.69
C LEU A 437 -3.82 9.52 -16.43
N THR A 438 -3.41 10.56 -15.73
CA THR A 438 -3.16 11.88 -16.32
C THR A 438 -1.88 11.82 -17.17
N PRO A 439 -1.90 12.19 -18.45
CA PRO A 439 -0.71 12.09 -19.31
C PRO A 439 0.51 12.84 -18.76
N HIS A 440 0.33 14.06 -18.28
CA HIS A 440 1.36 14.92 -17.71
C HIS A 440 0.81 15.55 -16.41
N PRO A 441 0.87 14.85 -15.27
CA PRO A 441 0.39 15.42 -14.03
C PRO A 441 1.34 16.53 -13.55
N GLU A 442 0.76 17.63 -13.09
CA GLU A 442 1.51 18.73 -12.49
C GLU A 442 1.70 18.47 -10.98
N GLY A 443 2.76 19.04 -10.39
CA GLY A 443 3.03 18.93 -8.95
C GLY A 443 3.91 17.73 -8.57
N ALA A 444 4.61 17.12 -9.53
CA ALA A 444 5.60 16.08 -9.24
C ALA A 444 6.75 16.63 -8.39
N LEU A 445 7.05 15.94 -7.29
CA LEU A 445 8.11 16.29 -6.34
C LEU A 445 9.21 15.20 -6.38
N PRO A 446 10.49 15.59 -6.33
CA PRO A 446 11.56 14.64 -6.11
C PRO A 446 11.48 14.09 -4.68
N PHE A 447 11.96 12.85 -4.48
CA PHE A 447 12.14 12.34 -3.12
C PHE A 447 13.16 13.19 -2.35
N PRO A 448 13.03 13.27 -1.00
CA PRO A 448 13.97 13.99 -0.15
C PRO A 448 15.38 13.42 -0.21
N GLY A 449 16.36 14.21 0.25
CA GLY A 449 17.74 13.78 0.38
C GLY A 449 17.96 12.72 1.47
N GLN A 450 19.14 12.10 1.44
CA GLN A 450 19.51 10.99 2.33
C GLN A 450 19.31 11.27 3.82
N ASP A 451 19.58 12.49 4.27
CA ASP A 451 19.43 12.91 5.67
C ASP A 451 17.96 12.90 6.13
N VAL A 452 17.03 13.28 5.26
CA VAL A 452 15.60 13.25 5.52
C VAL A 452 15.08 11.81 5.46
N VAL A 453 15.53 11.01 4.47
CA VAL A 453 15.19 9.59 4.35
C VAL A 453 15.56 8.85 5.63
N ALA A 454 16.79 9.01 6.10
CA ALA A 454 17.24 8.40 7.35
C ALA A 454 16.43 8.88 8.56
N ALA A 455 16.19 10.20 8.68
CA ALA A 455 15.44 10.76 9.79
C ALA A 455 13.98 10.25 9.83
N VAL A 456 13.31 10.14 8.70
CA VAL A 456 11.93 9.60 8.62
C VAL A 456 11.91 8.12 8.98
N ASN A 457 12.87 7.33 8.47
CA ASN A 457 12.98 5.90 8.81
C ASN A 457 13.21 5.71 10.32
N ASP A 458 14.08 6.50 10.93
CA ASP A 458 14.36 6.44 12.38
C ASP A 458 13.15 6.91 13.23
N ALA A 459 12.36 7.87 12.72
CA ALA A 459 11.19 8.39 13.43
C ALA A 459 9.97 7.45 13.34
N PHE A 460 9.87 6.61 12.31
CA PHE A 460 8.69 5.78 12.07
C PHE A 460 8.28 4.91 13.26
N PRO A 461 9.20 4.17 13.95
CA PRO A 461 8.83 3.37 15.12
C PRO A 461 8.15 4.17 16.24
N GLU A 462 8.41 5.48 16.35
CA GLU A 462 7.85 6.34 17.39
C GLU A 462 6.49 6.94 17.02
N VAL A 463 6.25 7.17 15.72
CA VAL A 463 5.00 7.79 15.25
C VAL A 463 3.94 6.77 14.87
N ARG A 464 4.31 5.54 14.47
CA ARG A 464 3.35 4.50 14.09
C ARG A 464 2.47 4.06 15.26
N LYS A 465 1.36 3.41 14.98
CA LYS A 465 0.61 2.67 15.99
C LYS A 465 1.52 1.64 16.65
N ARG A 466 1.50 1.57 17.98
CA ARG A 466 2.19 0.48 18.68
C ARG A 466 1.38 -0.80 18.55
N ALA A 467 2.08 -1.92 18.38
CA ALA A 467 1.47 -3.23 18.30
C ALA A 467 1.20 -3.82 19.70
N GLN A 468 0.10 -4.54 19.83
CA GLN A 468 -0.19 -5.48 20.91
C GLN A 468 -0.66 -6.78 20.27
N VAL A 469 0.25 -7.73 20.11
CA VAL A 469 0.06 -8.93 19.31
C VAL A 469 0.18 -10.18 20.17
N LEU A 470 -0.78 -11.08 20.01
CA LEU A 470 -0.70 -12.45 20.53
C LEU A 470 -0.52 -13.41 19.33
N PHE A 471 0.63 -14.06 19.23
CA PHE A 471 0.78 -15.22 18.35
C PHE A 471 0.01 -16.39 18.94
N LEU A 472 -0.96 -16.92 18.19
CA LEU A 472 -1.78 -18.07 18.55
C LEU A 472 -1.44 -19.22 17.60
N VAL A 473 -0.67 -20.18 18.09
CA VAL A 473 -0.06 -21.24 17.29
C VAL A 473 -0.79 -22.55 17.49
N ASP A 474 -1.24 -23.14 16.40
CA ASP A 474 -1.71 -24.51 16.37
C ASP A 474 -0.54 -25.45 16.72
N VAL A 475 -0.78 -26.32 17.69
CA VAL A 475 0.17 -27.37 18.08
C VAL A 475 -0.48 -28.76 18.04
N SER A 476 -1.54 -28.92 17.24
CA SER A 476 -2.17 -30.22 17.00
C SER A 476 -1.20 -31.22 16.36
N GLY A 477 -1.58 -32.50 16.33
CA GLY A 477 -0.73 -33.58 15.84
C GLY A 477 -0.28 -33.41 14.38
N SER A 478 -1.07 -32.75 13.53
CA SER A 478 -0.72 -32.45 12.14
C SER A 478 0.49 -31.51 12.01
N MET A 479 0.79 -30.72 13.02
CA MET A 479 1.96 -29.83 13.03
C MET A 479 3.31 -30.58 13.14
N ASP A 480 3.30 -31.88 13.47
CA ASP A 480 4.49 -32.75 13.40
C ASP A 480 4.77 -33.27 11.99
N GLU A 481 3.90 -33.03 11.02
CA GLU A 481 4.13 -33.46 9.65
C GLU A 481 5.40 -32.82 9.07
N PRO A 482 6.26 -33.66 8.41
CA PRO A 482 7.48 -33.12 7.81
C PRO A 482 7.19 -32.31 6.56
N ILE A 483 7.83 -31.13 6.45
CA ILE A 483 7.86 -30.32 5.22
C ILE A 483 9.15 -30.51 4.44
N SER A 484 10.19 -31.03 5.09
CA SER A 484 11.47 -31.45 4.49
C SER A 484 12.10 -32.60 5.28
N GLU A 485 13.28 -33.05 4.89
CA GLU A 485 14.01 -34.12 5.62
C GLU A 485 14.39 -33.76 7.07
N SER A 486 14.49 -32.46 7.37
CA SER A 486 14.97 -31.94 8.65
C SER A 486 13.99 -31.05 9.38
N GLU A 487 12.82 -30.76 8.81
CA GLU A 487 11.92 -29.72 9.28
C GLU A 487 10.46 -30.20 9.30
N THR A 488 9.75 -29.97 10.42
CA THR A 488 8.30 -30.17 10.54
C THR A 488 7.57 -28.83 10.40
N LYS A 489 6.25 -28.86 10.19
CA LYS A 489 5.42 -27.66 10.18
C LYS A 489 5.64 -26.83 11.45
N LEU A 490 5.63 -27.46 12.64
CA LEU A 490 5.83 -26.77 13.91
C LEU A 490 7.22 -26.16 14.04
N SER A 491 8.29 -26.85 13.59
CA SER A 491 9.63 -26.26 13.65
C SER A 491 9.78 -25.06 12.73
N ALA A 492 9.24 -25.12 11.51
CA ALA A 492 9.25 -23.98 10.59
C ALA A 492 8.39 -22.79 11.09
N ALA A 493 7.25 -23.08 11.75
CA ALA A 493 6.44 -22.04 12.39
C ALA A 493 7.21 -21.34 13.51
N LYS A 494 7.94 -22.08 14.35
CA LYS A 494 8.79 -21.48 15.41
C LYS A 494 9.87 -20.57 14.82
N ASP A 495 10.56 -21.04 13.79
CA ASP A 495 11.62 -20.27 13.14
C ASP A 495 11.06 -18.99 12.48
N ALA A 496 9.92 -19.10 11.78
CA ALA A 496 9.27 -17.95 11.16
C ALA A 496 8.81 -16.90 12.20
N ILE A 497 8.21 -17.34 13.33
CA ILE A 497 7.80 -16.43 14.41
C ILE A 497 9.03 -15.80 15.08
N ALA A 498 10.12 -16.54 15.28
CA ALA A 498 11.35 -15.99 15.86
C ALA A 498 11.94 -14.89 14.97
N MET A 499 11.95 -15.05 13.65
CA MET A 499 12.37 -14.03 12.69
C MET A 499 11.39 -12.84 12.68
N ALA A 500 10.09 -13.08 12.75
CA ALA A 500 9.07 -12.04 12.77
C ALA A 500 9.23 -11.08 13.97
N LEU A 501 9.82 -11.54 15.09
CA LEU A 501 10.08 -10.68 16.24
C LEU A 501 11.04 -9.53 15.95
N ASP A 502 11.86 -9.59 14.90
CA ASP A 502 12.79 -8.53 14.53
C ASP A 502 12.08 -7.25 14.04
N HIS A 503 10.81 -7.36 13.63
CA HIS A 503 9.97 -6.24 13.24
C HIS A 503 9.33 -5.49 14.43
N PHE A 504 9.33 -6.08 15.62
CA PHE A 504 8.79 -5.44 16.82
C PHE A 504 9.87 -4.73 17.62
N THR A 505 9.56 -3.53 18.09
CA THR A 505 10.47 -2.67 18.82
C THR A 505 10.04 -2.49 20.27
N ALA A 506 10.90 -1.94 21.12
CA ALA A 506 10.56 -1.59 22.50
C ALA A 506 9.29 -0.72 22.53
N GLY A 507 8.36 -1.05 23.42
CA GLY A 507 7.02 -0.45 23.49
C GLY A 507 5.93 -1.22 22.73
N ASP A 508 6.28 -2.11 21.79
CA ASP A 508 5.35 -3.10 21.26
C ASP A 508 5.19 -4.24 22.28
N ARG A 509 3.97 -4.75 22.38
CA ARG A 509 3.64 -5.83 23.32
C ARG A 509 3.37 -7.10 22.54
N VAL A 510 4.16 -8.14 22.79
CA VAL A 510 4.04 -9.42 22.08
C VAL A 510 3.89 -10.55 23.09
N GLY A 511 2.96 -11.47 22.84
CA GLY A 511 2.73 -12.65 23.63
C GLY A 511 2.58 -13.89 22.76
N LEU A 512 2.60 -15.06 23.40
CA LEU A 512 2.48 -16.37 22.75
C LEU A 512 1.45 -17.22 23.47
N ALA A 513 0.50 -17.75 22.71
CA ALA A 513 -0.38 -18.81 23.11
C ALA A 513 -0.32 -19.95 22.10
N ALA A 514 -0.62 -21.15 22.53
CA ALA A 514 -0.70 -22.29 21.65
C ALA A 514 -1.90 -23.15 22.01
N PHE A 515 -2.45 -23.89 21.06
CA PHE A 515 -3.63 -24.71 21.28
C PHE A 515 -3.52 -26.07 20.59
N GLY A 516 -3.89 -27.08 21.34
CA GLY A 516 -4.20 -28.43 20.97
C GLY A 516 -5.24 -28.95 21.96
N GLN A 517 -5.88 -30.07 21.72
CA GLN A 517 -6.83 -30.68 22.66
C GLN A 517 -6.26 -31.97 23.24
N ALA A 518 -6.08 -32.00 24.55
CA ALA A 518 -5.67 -33.19 25.27
C ALA A 518 -6.79 -34.25 25.31
N ASP A 519 -6.45 -35.50 25.67
CA ASP A 519 -7.39 -36.65 25.74
C ASP A 519 -8.59 -36.41 26.68
N ASP A 520 -8.43 -35.53 27.68
CA ASP A 520 -9.49 -35.13 28.60
C ASP A 520 -10.37 -33.98 28.10
N GLY A 521 -10.09 -33.51 26.88
CA GLY A 521 -10.81 -32.40 26.24
C GLY A 521 -10.32 -31.01 26.60
N ALA A 522 -9.30 -30.88 27.45
CA ALA A 522 -8.74 -29.58 27.80
C ALA A 522 -7.96 -28.95 26.62
N MET A 523 -8.14 -27.66 26.40
CA MET A 523 -7.30 -26.89 25.48
C MET A 523 -5.95 -26.59 26.15
N VAL A 524 -4.88 -27.09 25.56
CA VAL A 524 -3.51 -27.01 26.09
C VAL A 524 -2.53 -26.63 24.98
N PRO A 525 -1.40 -25.97 25.30
CA PRO A 525 -0.99 -25.48 26.62
C PRO A 525 -1.66 -24.18 27.06
N GLY A 526 -2.37 -23.44 26.17
CA GLY A 526 -2.95 -22.13 26.46
C GLY A 526 -1.93 -20.98 26.33
N GLU A 527 -1.99 -19.97 27.20
CA GLU A 527 -1.01 -18.89 27.23
C GLU A 527 0.36 -19.43 27.67
N VAL A 528 1.38 -19.24 26.85
CA VAL A 528 2.76 -19.73 27.06
C VAL A 528 3.70 -18.59 27.45
N ALA A 529 3.52 -17.41 26.83
CA ALA A 529 4.18 -16.18 27.22
C ALA A 529 3.17 -15.03 27.23
N PRO A 530 3.05 -14.28 28.35
CA PRO A 530 2.07 -13.20 28.46
C PRO A 530 2.40 -12.06 27.49
N VAL A 531 1.35 -11.33 27.04
CA VAL A 531 1.51 -10.14 26.20
C VAL A 531 2.19 -9.03 27.00
N ALA A 532 3.46 -8.79 26.73
CA ALA A 532 4.31 -7.84 27.45
C ALA A 532 5.27 -7.11 26.48
N ASP A 533 5.91 -6.04 26.96
CA ASP A 533 6.87 -5.25 26.17
C ASP A 533 8.01 -6.14 25.67
N ILE A 534 8.10 -6.30 24.33
CA ILE A 534 9.08 -7.20 23.71
C ILE A 534 10.51 -6.74 23.91
N GLY A 535 10.74 -5.44 24.13
CA GLY A 535 12.07 -4.91 24.45
C GLY A 535 12.64 -5.48 25.75
N THR A 536 11.78 -6.02 26.63
CA THR A 536 12.20 -6.61 27.93
C THR A 536 11.95 -8.11 28.02
N THR A 537 11.10 -8.68 27.16
CA THR A 537 10.65 -10.09 27.28
C THR A 537 11.10 -10.98 26.15
N ARG A 538 11.87 -10.49 25.19
CA ARG A 538 12.27 -11.20 23.97
C ARG A 538 12.87 -12.58 24.24
N ASP A 539 13.85 -12.68 25.15
CA ASP A 539 14.50 -13.95 25.46
C ASP A 539 13.54 -14.96 26.11
N ALA A 540 12.65 -14.47 26.98
CA ALA A 540 11.63 -15.32 27.60
C ALA A 540 10.61 -15.81 26.57
N PHE A 541 10.20 -14.95 25.63
CA PHE A 541 9.32 -15.33 24.51
C PHE A 541 9.97 -16.40 23.63
N LEU A 542 11.23 -16.21 23.21
CA LEU A 542 11.97 -17.18 22.39
C LEU A 542 12.15 -18.51 23.11
N GLY A 543 12.41 -18.49 24.42
CA GLY A 543 12.48 -19.69 25.26
C GLY A 543 11.15 -20.45 25.30
N ALA A 544 10.03 -19.72 25.45
CA ALA A 544 8.69 -20.28 25.45
C ALA A 544 8.31 -20.87 24.06
N LEU A 545 8.60 -20.14 22.98
CA LEU A 545 8.40 -20.57 21.60
C LEU A 545 9.17 -21.85 21.29
N GLY A 546 10.45 -21.91 21.66
CA GLY A 546 11.29 -23.09 21.50
C GLY A 546 10.73 -24.34 22.23
N GLY A 547 10.05 -24.13 23.36
CA GLY A 547 9.46 -25.17 24.19
C GLY A 547 8.15 -25.77 23.68
N LEU A 548 7.52 -25.20 22.65
CA LEU A 548 6.27 -25.76 22.11
C LEU A 548 6.47 -27.17 21.56
N GLN A 549 5.48 -28.03 21.81
CA GLN A 549 5.41 -29.42 21.32
C GLN A 549 4.01 -29.70 20.81
N SER A 550 3.87 -30.61 19.86
CA SER A 550 2.57 -30.99 19.34
C SER A 550 1.76 -31.78 20.37
N ILE A 551 0.44 -31.53 20.42
CA ILE A 551 -0.48 -32.14 21.38
C ILE A 551 -1.87 -32.31 20.76
N GLY A 552 -2.32 -33.56 20.61
CA GLY A 552 -3.72 -33.95 20.43
C GLY A 552 -4.43 -33.37 19.19
N ASP A 553 -5.69 -33.00 19.40
CA ASP A 553 -6.61 -32.53 18.36
C ASP A 553 -6.65 -31.01 18.24
N THR A 554 -7.51 -30.45 17.36
CA THR A 554 -7.48 -29.03 16.96
C THR A 554 -8.72 -28.26 17.44
N PRO A 555 -8.76 -27.69 18.66
CA PRO A 555 -9.91 -26.89 19.16
C PRO A 555 -9.85 -25.44 18.62
N LEU A 556 -9.82 -25.28 17.29
CA LEU A 556 -9.59 -24.00 16.59
C LEU A 556 -10.60 -22.93 17.00
N TYR A 557 -11.91 -23.25 16.96
CA TYR A 557 -12.96 -22.25 17.23
C TYR A 557 -12.90 -21.75 18.66
N GLN A 558 -12.70 -22.66 19.62
CA GLN A 558 -12.59 -22.27 21.03
C GLN A 558 -11.31 -21.47 21.29
N ALA A 559 -10.19 -21.81 20.65
CA ALA A 559 -8.95 -21.08 20.80
C ALA A 559 -9.07 -19.63 20.31
N VAL A 560 -9.63 -19.44 19.12
CA VAL A 560 -9.86 -18.11 18.56
C VAL A 560 -10.78 -17.26 19.42
N ASP A 561 -11.94 -17.80 19.83
CA ASP A 561 -12.91 -17.13 20.69
C ASP A 561 -12.28 -16.71 22.03
N THR A 562 -11.61 -17.65 22.70
CA THR A 562 -10.99 -17.44 24.01
C THR A 562 -9.92 -16.34 23.95
N PHE A 563 -8.99 -16.42 22.98
CA PHE A 563 -7.85 -15.51 22.95
C PHE A 563 -8.19 -14.14 22.34
N ALA A 564 -9.16 -14.05 21.43
CA ALA A 564 -9.69 -12.77 21.00
C ALA A 564 -10.39 -12.03 22.16
N ALA A 565 -11.23 -12.73 22.94
CA ALA A 565 -11.86 -12.18 24.12
C ALA A 565 -10.85 -11.76 25.21
N GLN A 566 -9.75 -12.51 25.38
CA GLN A 566 -8.67 -12.14 26.30
C GLN A 566 -7.97 -10.85 25.84
N GLN A 567 -7.65 -10.72 24.55
CA GLN A 567 -7.03 -9.50 24.00
C GLN A 567 -7.95 -8.27 24.14
N ALA A 568 -9.26 -8.44 23.99
CA ALA A 568 -10.23 -7.36 24.16
C ALA A 568 -10.19 -6.73 25.56
N GLN A 569 -9.82 -7.48 26.61
CA GLN A 569 -9.73 -6.97 27.99
C GLN A 569 -8.61 -5.93 28.18
N SER A 570 -7.59 -5.97 27.31
CA SER A 570 -6.45 -5.05 27.35
C SER A 570 -6.38 -4.13 26.13
N TRP A 571 -7.47 -4.02 25.38
CA TRP A 571 -7.57 -3.17 24.20
C TRP A 571 -7.34 -1.69 24.52
N SER A 572 -6.70 -0.98 23.61
CA SER A 572 -6.46 0.46 23.70
C SER A 572 -6.53 1.09 22.31
N PRO A 573 -7.13 2.29 22.14
CA PRO A 573 -7.31 2.93 20.83
C PRO A 573 -6.00 3.41 20.20
N ASP A 574 -4.92 3.54 20.98
CA ASP A 574 -3.60 3.97 20.51
C ASP A 574 -2.69 2.81 20.06
N ARG A 575 -3.24 1.57 20.08
CA ARG A 575 -2.53 0.34 19.69
C ARG A 575 -3.31 -0.46 18.67
N ILE A 576 -2.60 -1.18 17.83
CA ILE A 576 -3.18 -2.28 17.06
C ILE A 576 -3.24 -3.49 18.00
N THR A 577 -4.45 -3.88 18.41
CA THR A 577 -4.63 -5.08 19.23
C THR A 577 -5.00 -6.25 18.32
N ALA A 578 -4.15 -7.27 18.27
CA ALA A 578 -4.27 -8.36 17.32
C ALA A 578 -4.00 -9.74 17.90
N VAL A 579 -4.64 -10.75 17.30
CA VAL A 579 -4.26 -12.16 17.36
C VAL A 579 -3.74 -12.56 16.00
N VAL A 580 -2.56 -13.17 15.93
CA VAL A 580 -2.01 -13.80 14.73
C VAL A 580 -2.19 -15.29 14.87
N LEU A 581 -3.21 -15.81 14.20
CA LEU A 581 -3.55 -17.24 14.20
C LEU A 581 -2.76 -17.94 13.09
N LEU A 582 -1.98 -18.94 13.46
CA LEU A 582 -1.31 -19.86 12.56
C LEU A 582 -1.88 -21.27 12.77
N SER A 583 -2.53 -21.83 11.74
CA SER A 583 -3.12 -23.18 11.79
C SER A 583 -2.99 -23.89 10.45
N ASP A 584 -2.72 -25.18 10.50
CA ASP A 584 -2.63 -26.06 9.35
C ASP A 584 -3.85 -26.98 9.17
N GLY A 585 -4.84 -26.88 10.07
CA GLY A 585 -5.95 -27.83 10.13
C GLY A 585 -7.32 -27.18 10.16
N ARG A 586 -8.29 -28.10 10.30
CA ARG A 586 -9.69 -27.80 10.54
C ARG A 586 -9.97 -27.94 12.04
N ASN A 587 -11.05 -27.31 12.49
CA ASN A 587 -11.54 -27.60 13.84
C ASN A 587 -11.86 -29.09 13.96
N ASP A 588 -11.15 -29.79 14.80
CA ASP A 588 -11.35 -31.21 15.12
C ASP A 588 -11.29 -31.43 16.63
N THR A 589 -12.41 -31.81 17.23
CA THR A 589 -12.58 -31.94 18.68
C THR A 589 -13.40 -33.18 19.02
N PRO A 590 -12.91 -34.41 18.66
CA PRO A 590 -13.68 -35.63 18.83
C PRO A 590 -13.91 -36.00 20.30
N ASN A 591 -13.03 -35.56 21.20
CA ASN A 591 -13.06 -35.94 22.62
C ASN A 591 -13.96 -35.02 23.46
N ALA A 592 -14.06 -33.73 23.13
CA ALA A 592 -14.94 -32.79 23.81
C ALA A 592 -15.40 -31.73 22.81
N PRO A 593 -16.72 -31.66 22.51
CA PRO A 593 -17.26 -30.62 21.65
C PRO A 593 -16.97 -29.22 22.21
N THR A 594 -16.55 -28.32 21.35
CA THR A 594 -16.35 -26.89 21.65
C THR A 594 -17.49 -26.06 21.06
N ILE A 595 -17.37 -24.73 21.08
CA ILE A 595 -18.31 -23.83 20.35
C ILE A 595 -18.27 -24.15 18.85
N ASP A 596 -19.36 -23.86 18.15
CA ASP A 596 -19.40 -24.03 16.70
C ASP A 596 -18.90 -22.77 15.98
N ALA A 597 -18.76 -22.87 14.65
CA ALA A 597 -18.24 -21.78 13.82
C ALA A 597 -19.16 -20.54 13.83
N GLU A 598 -20.48 -20.73 13.85
CA GLU A 598 -21.46 -19.64 13.82
C GLU A 598 -21.40 -18.83 15.13
N GLU A 599 -21.33 -19.51 16.28
CA GLU A 599 -21.19 -18.89 17.59
C GLU A 599 -19.85 -18.13 17.70
N MET A 600 -18.72 -18.73 17.28
CA MET A 600 -17.42 -18.07 17.25
C MET A 600 -17.45 -16.80 16.39
N LEU A 601 -17.94 -16.87 15.15
CA LEU A 601 -17.99 -15.72 14.24
C LEU A 601 -18.91 -14.60 14.79
N ALA A 602 -20.03 -14.96 15.42
CA ALA A 602 -20.90 -13.99 16.06
C ALA A 602 -20.19 -13.27 17.21
N ASN A 603 -19.45 -14.00 18.06
CA ASN A 603 -18.67 -13.44 19.16
C ASN A 603 -17.56 -12.50 18.65
N LEU A 604 -16.84 -12.89 17.61
CA LEU A 604 -15.82 -12.04 16.96
C LEU A 604 -16.42 -10.74 16.39
N GLY A 605 -17.56 -10.82 15.72
CA GLY A 605 -18.27 -9.65 15.23
C GLY A 605 -18.72 -8.70 16.36
N HIS A 606 -19.17 -9.24 17.49
CA HIS A 606 -19.50 -8.42 18.66
C HIS A 606 -18.28 -7.74 19.28
N LEU A 607 -17.16 -8.45 19.38
CA LEU A 607 -15.88 -7.87 19.85
C LEU A 607 -15.41 -6.75 18.91
N HIS A 608 -15.49 -6.95 17.61
CA HIS A 608 -15.07 -5.94 16.61
C HIS A 608 -15.82 -4.62 16.76
N HIS A 609 -17.11 -4.64 17.04
CA HIS A 609 -17.92 -3.43 17.25
C HIS A 609 -17.67 -2.73 18.60
N GLY A 610 -17.23 -3.44 19.61
CA GLY A 610 -17.03 -2.90 20.97
C GLY A 610 -15.58 -2.54 21.28
N THR A 611 -14.71 -3.51 21.16
CA THR A 611 -13.26 -3.41 21.39
C THR A 611 -12.54 -4.07 20.21
N PRO A 612 -12.20 -3.33 19.15
CA PRO A 612 -11.66 -3.91 17.92
C PRO A 612 -10.39 -4.71 18.17
N VAL A 613 -10.50 -6.03 18.18
CA VAL A 613 -9.39 -6.97 18.15
C VAL A 613 -9.35 -7.57 16.76
N LEU A 614 -8.24 -7.39 16.08
CA LEU A 614 -8.01 -7.93 14.73
C LEU A 614 -7.51 -9.37 14.84
N VAL A 615 -8.15 -10.32 14.18
CA VAL A 615 -7.68 -11.71 14.10
C VAL A 615 -7.12 -11.97 12.72
N PHE A 616 -5.83 -11.75 12.56
CA PHE A 616 -5.11 -12.12 11.35
C PHE A 616 -4.98 -13.63 11.28
N THR A 617 -5.30 -14.22 10.14
CA THR A 617 -5.25 -15.66 9.96
C THR A 617 -4.23 -16.03 8.90
N LEU A 618 -3.41 -17.03 9.20
CA LEU A 618 -2.41 -17.56 8.32
C LEU A 618 -2.71 -19.05 8.09
N ALA A 619 -3.14 -19.39 6.88
CA ALA A 619 -3.35 -20.77 6.47
C ALA A 619 -2.01 -21.42 6.18
N TYR A 620 -1.65 -22.45 6.95
CA TYR A 620 -0.35 -23.09 6.87
C TYR A 620 -0.46 -24.54 6.40
N GLY A 621 0.10 -24.82 5.22
CA GLY A 621 0.02 -26.14 4.59
C GLY A 621 -1.25 -26.37 3.77
N ALA A 622 -1.21 -27.40 2.93
CA ALA A 622 -2.25 -27.66 1.91
C ALA A 622 -3.62 -28.07 2.48
N ASP A 623 -3.63 -28.58 3.72
CA ASP A 623 -4.84 -29.10 4.38
C ASP A 623 -5.58 -28.04 5.21
N ALA A 624 -5.06 -26.81 5.31
CA ALA A 624 -5.66 -25.71 6.04
C ALA A 624 -7.09 -25.38 5.56
N ASP A 625 -8.01 -25.15 6.49
CA ASP A 625 -9.37 -24.70 6.19
C ASP A 625 -9.41 -23.21 5.83
N VAL A 626 -8.99 -22.91 4.59
CA VAL A 626 -8.90 -21.56 4.06
C VAL A 626 -10.21 -20.78 4.19
N ALA A 627 -11.36 -21.44 3.94
CA ALA A 627 -12.66 -20.76 3.98
C ALA A 627 -13.01 -20.30 5.41
N THR A 628 -12.77 -21.15 6.40
CA THR A 628 -12.97 -20.79 7.82
C THR A 628 -12.00 -19.69 8.24
N LEU A 629 -10.71 -19.80 7.88
CA LEU A 629 -9.70 -18.80 8.24
C LEU A 629 -10.00 -17.42 7.60
N GLN A 630 -10.46 -17.38 6.36
CA GLN A 630 -10.95 -16.14 5.73
C GLN A 630 -12.17 -15.56 6.43
N SER A 631 -13.10 -16.40 6.87
CA SER A 631 -14.28 -15.94 7.61
C SER A 631 -13.90 -15.33 8.96
N ILE A 632 -12.95 -15.93 9.69
CA ILE A 632 -12.43 -15.43 10.97
C ILE A 632 -11.79 -14.04 10.78
N SER A 633 -10.88 -13.90 9.83
CA SER A 633 -10.23 -12.60 9.60
C SER A 633 -11.24 -11.54 9.18
N SER A 634 -12.16 -11.86 8.27
CA SER A 634 -13.19 -10.94 7.80
C SER A 634 -14.14 -10.48 8.90
N ALA A 635 -14.52 -11.37 9.84
CA ALA A 635 -15.39 -11.04 10.96
C ALA A 635 -14.82 -9.97 11.90
N THR A 636 -13.50 -9.79 11.89
CA THR A 636 -12.78 -8.82 12.73
C THR A 636 -12.18 -7.65 11.92
N GLY A 637 -12.44 -7.57 10.61
CA GLY A 637 -11.84 -6.57 9.73
C GLY A 637 -10.32 -6.72 9.55
N ALA A 638 -9.78 -7.89 9.89
CA ALA A 638 -8.38 -8.25 9.71
C ALA A 638 -8.13 -8.92 8.34
N HIS A 639 -6.92 -9.36 8.10
CA HIS A 639 -6.48 -9.92 6.84
C HIS A 639 -6.17 -11.41 6.95
N TYR A 640 -6.44 -12.13 5.86
CA TYR A 640 -6.05 -13.50 5.64
C TYR A 640 -4.72 -13.56 4.88
N TYR A 641 -3.83 -14.45 5.28
CA TYR A 641 -2.53 -14.69 4.64
C TYR A 641 -2.40 -16.14 4.20
N ASP A 642 -1.89 -16.34 2.98
CA ASP A 642 -1.79 -17.64 2.35
C ASP A 642 -0.37 -18.21 2.44
N ALA A 643 -0.16 -19.14 3.34
CA ALA A 643 1.03 -19.99 3.42
C ALA A 643 0.66 -21.48 3.23
N THR A 644 -0.34 -21.79 2.39
CA THR A 644 -0.69 -23.16 2.01
C THR A 644 0.46 -23.89 1.30
N ASP A 645 1.37 -23.15 0.65
CA ASP A 645 2.71 -23.61 0.32
C ASP A 645 3.64 -23.35 1.53
N PRO A 646 4.02 -24.38 2.31
CA PRO A 646 4.77 -24.17 3.55
C PRO A 646 6.17 -23.57 3.34
N THR A 647 6.72 -23.62 2.13
CA THR A 647 8.02 -23.00 1.81
C THR A 647 7.96 -21.47 1.83
N LYS A 648 6.76 -20.89 1.73
CA LYS A 648 6.51 -19.45 1.75
C LYS A 648 6.24 -18.87 3.14
N LEU A 649 6.11 -19.71 4.17
CA LEU A 649 5.71 -19.29 5.51
C LEU A 649 6.51 -18.09 6.03
N ARG A 650 7.84 -18.10 5.89
CA ARG A 650 8.72 -17.02 6.37
C ARG A 650 8.42 -15.70 5.68
N ALA A 651 8.27 -15.73 4.35
CA ALA A 651 7.96 -14.53 3.57
C ALA A 651 6.57 -13.98 3.92
N VAL A 652 5.57 -14.87 3.98
CA VAL A 652 4.17 -14.50 4.28
C VAL A 652 4.01 -13.97 5.71
N LEU A 653 4.68 -14.58 6.70
CA LEU A 653 4.64 -14.08 8.07
C LEU A 653 5.42 -12.76 8.21
N GLY A 654 6.54 -12.60 7.50
CA GLY A 654 7.24 -11.32 7.38
C GLY A 654 6.35 -10.22 6.84
N ASP A 655 5.53 -10.50 5.82
CA ASP A 655 4.55 -9.55 5.28
C ASP A 655 3.44 -9.22 6.27
N LEU A 656 2.95 -10.20 7.01
CA LEU A 656 1.92 -10.00 8.02
C LEU A 656 2.39 -9.04 9.11
N VAL A 657 3.61 -9.22 9.64
CA VAL A 657 4.11 -8.36 10.72
C VAL A 657 4.35 -6.92 10.29
N THR A 658 4.49 -6.64 9.00
CA THR A 658 4.53 -5.26 8.49
C THR A 658 3.15 -4.56 8.50
N SER A 659 2.08 -5.29 8.86
CA SER A 659 0.74 -4.73 9.07
C SER A 659 0.56 -4.08 10.44
N PHE A 660 1.59 -4.08 11.29
CA PHE A 660 1.56 -3.56 12.66
C PHE A 660 2.33 -2.27 12.89
#